data_eb02ad09fd5a8ba4d5ed9b72dd81654f
#
_entry.id   eb02ad09fd5a8ba4d5ed9b72dd81654f
#
_cell.length_a   1.000
_cell.length_b   1.000
_cell.length_c   1.000
_cell.angle_alpha   90.00
_cell.angle_beta   90.00
_cell.angle_gamma   90.00
#
_symmetry.space_group_name_H-M   'P 1'
#
loop_
_entity.id
_entity.type
_entity.pdbx_description
1 polymer ?
#
loop_
_entity_poly.entity_id
_entity_poly.type
_entity_poly.pdbx_seq_one_letter_code
_entity_poly.pdbx_strand_id
1 'polypeptide(L)'
;MQNQLNELKRKMLEFFQQKQKNKKSARPGKKGSSTKKSKTLDKSAIFPAILLSIKALFNLLFVLGFLGGMLGAGIALGYGVALFDKVRVPQTEELVNQVKDISSISEITYSDGTVIASIESDLLRTSISSEQISENLKKAIIATEDEHFKEHKGVVPKAVIRATLGKFVGLGSSSGGSTLTQQLIKQQVVGDAPTLARKAAEIVDALALERAMNKDEILTTYLNVAPFGRNNKGQNIAGARQAAEGIFGVDASQLTVPQAAFLAGLPQSPITYSPYENTGELKSDEDLEIGLRRAKAVLYSMYRTGALSKDEYSQYKDYDLKQDFLPSGTVTGISRDYLYFTTLAEAQERMYDYLAQRDNVSAKELKNEATQKFYRDLAAKEIENGGYKITTTIDQKIHSGMQSAVADYGYLLDDGTGRVEVGNVLMDNQTGAILGFVGGRNYQENQNNHAFDTKRSPASTTKPLLAYGIAIDQGLMGSETILSNYPTNFANGNPIMYANSKGTGMMTLGEALNYSWNIPAYWTYRMLREKGVDVKGYMEKMGYEIPEYGIESLPMGGGIEVTVAQHTNGYQTLANNGVYHQKHVISKIEAANGRVVYEYQDKPVQVYSKATATIMQGLLREVLSSRVTTTFKSNLTSLNPTLANADWIGKTGTTNQDENMWLMLSTPRLTLGGWIGHDDNHSLSRRAGYSNNSNYMAHLVNAIQQASPSIWGNERFALDPSVVKSEVLKSTGQKPGKVSVEGKEVEVTGSTVTSYWANKSGAPATSYRFAIGGSDADYQNAWSSIVGSLPTPSSSSSSSSSSSDSSNSSTTRPSSSRARR
;
A
#
# COMPACT_ATOMS: atom_id res chain seq x y z
N MET A 1 38.66 36.31 10.85
CA MET A 1 37.47 36.46 11.70
C MET A 1 37.83 36.43 13.21
N GLN A 2 38.63 35.46 13.69
CA GLN A 2 39.02 35.35 15.11
C GLN A 2 39.86 36.54 15.66
N ASN A 3 40.73 37.10 14.82
CA ASN A 3 41.54 38.28 15.22
C ASN A 3 40.73 39.58 15.31
N GLN A 4 39.69 39.75 14.49
CA GLN A 4 38.78 40.90 14.57
C GLN A 4 37.88 40.84 15.79
N LEU A 5 37.45 39.59 16.17
CA LEU A 5 36.61 39.37 17.36
C LEU A 5 37.40 39.66 18.66
N ASN A 6 38.70 39.32 18.69
CA ASN A 6 39.58 39.59 19.83
C ASN A 6 39.86 41.07 19.98
N GLU A 7 39.99 41.82 18.90
CA GLU A 7 40.20 43.26 18.90
C GLU A 7 38.96 44.04 19.39
N LEU A 8 37.74 43.54 18.97
CA LEU A 8 36.47 44.08 19.45
C LEU A 8 36.29 43.85 20.96
N LYS A 9 36.63 42.65 21.46
CA LYS A 9 36.62 42.35 22.90
C LYS A 9 37.56 43.23 23.69
N ARG A 10 38.76 43.50 23.17
CA ARG A 10 39.72 44.39 23.82
C ARG A 10 39.20 45.82 23.90
N LYS A 11 38.67 46.38 22.83
CA LYS A 11 38.08 47.72 22.79
C LYS A 11 36.89 47.89 23.72
N MET A 12 36.04 46.84 23.85
CA MET A 12 34.96 46.84 24.83
C MET A 12 35.46 46.80 26.27
N LEU A 13 36.49 46.07 26.59
CA LEU A 13 37.05 46.01 27.94
C LEU A 13 37.72 47.38 28.36
N GLU A 14 38.41 48.03 27.44
CA GLU A 14 39.00 49.36 27.65
C GLU A 14 37.89 50.39 27.86
N PHE A 15 36.81 50.36 27.15
CA PHE A 15 35.63 51.26 27.33
C PHE A 15 34.97 51.06 28.70
N PHE A 16 34.84 49.84 29.20
CA PHE A 16 34.30 49.56 30.53
C PHE A 16 35.28 49.99 31.68
N GLN A 17 36.57 49.82 31.47
CA GLN A 17 37.57 50.22 32.43
C GLN A 17 37.67 51.74 32.52
N GLN A 18 37.56 52.49 31.45
CA GLN A 18 37.54 53.95 31.39
C GLN A 18 36.30 54.54 32.10
N LYS A 19 35.16 53.85 32.02
CA LYS A 19 33.93 54.23 32.70
C LYS A 19 33.99 54.01 34.24
N GLN A 20 34.83 53.08 34.72
CA GLN A 20 35.05 52.84 36.13
C GLN A 20 36.06 53.85 36.75
N LYS A 21 37.05 54.29 35.96
CA LYS A 21 38.02 55.29 36.43
C LYS A 21 37.39 56.68 36.67
N ASN A 22 36.37 57.04 35.86
CA ASN A 22 35.65 58.33 36.00
C ASN A 22 34.65 58.37 37.17
N LYS A 23 34.47 57.26 37.91
CA LYS A 23 33.57 57.16 39.10
C LYS A 23 34.33 57.30 40.42
N LYS A 24 35.69 57.41 40.39
CA LYS A 24 36.53 57.43 41.63
C LYS A 24 37.19 58.78 41.95
N SER A 25 36.88 59.93 41.33
CA SER A 25 37.40 61.21 41.63
C SER A 25 36.31 62.21 42.04
N ALA A 26 35.74 62.03 43.23
CA ALA A 26 35.03 63.06 43.97
C ALA A 26 35.02 62.66 45.45
N ARG A 27 35.98 63.21 46.21
CA ARG A 27 36.03 63.26 47.73
C ARG A 27 36.43 64.64 48.17
N PRO A 28 36.24 64.98 49.44
CA PRO A 28 35.12 65.69 50.04
C PRO A 28 35.53 67.01 50.72
N GLY A 29 34.65 67.93 51.01
CA GLY A 29 34.86 69.17 51.73
C GLY A 29 33.64 69.51 52.63
N LYS A 30 33.88 69.29 53.92
CA LYS A 30 33.44 69.91 55.19
C LYS A 30 31.99 70.47 55.40
N LYS A 31 31.39 69.87 56.38
CA LYS A 31 30.58 70.30 57.53
C LYS A 31 29.88 71.70 57.45
N GLY A 32 28.61 71.76 57.74
CA GLY A 32 27.83 72.91 58.24
C GLY A 32 26.37 72.43 58.58
N SER A 33 25.99 72.68 59.81
CA SER A 33 24.82 72.29 60.60
C SER A 33 23.42 72.47 60.00
N SER A 34 22.61 71.50 60.38
CA SER A 34 21.18 71.53 60.76
C SER A 34 20.18 72.49 60.00
N THR A 35 19.18 71.91 59.42
CA THR A 35 17.76 72.10 59.82
C THR A 35 16.85 71.19 58.93
N LYS A 36 15.98 70.45 59.57
CA LYS A 36 14.92 69.67 58.90
C LYS A 36 13.97 70.61 58.12
N LYS A 37 13.89 70.43 56.84
CA LYS A 37 12.72 70.85 56.03
C LYS A 37 12.29 69.64 55.16
N SER A 38 11.05 69.23 55.32
CA SER A 38 10.32 68.28 54.51
C SER A 38 10.43 68.68 53.05
N LYS A 39 11.04 67.78 52.20
CA LYS A 39 10.99 67.95 50.78
C LYS A 39 9.63 67.43 50.26
N THR A 40 8.69 68.30 49.93
CA THR A 40 7.63 68.03 49.01
C THR A 40 8.24 67.67 47.67
N LEU A 41 7.89 66.46 47.14
CA LEU A 41 8.29 66.08 45.80
C LEU A 41 7.74 67.09 44.80
N ASP A 42 8.62 67.73 44.06
CA ASP A 42 8.24 68.65 42.97
C ASP A 42 7.56 67.87 41.86
N LYS A 43 6.24 67.99 41.75
CA LYS A 43 5.43 67.32 40.77
C LYS A 43 5.80 67.66 39.32
N SER A 44 6.54 68.72 39.02
CA SER A 44 6.98 69.18 37.72
C SER A 44 8.13 68.33 37.12
N ALA A 45 8.84 67.55 37.97
CA ALA A 45 9.98 66.74 37.53
C ALA A 45 9.58 65.27 37.20
N ILE A 46 8.38 64.87 37.67
CA ILE A 46 7.91 63.47 37.46
C ILE A 46 7.54 63.22 36.02
N PHE A 47 6.88 64.15 35.38
CA PHE A 47 6.39 63.99 34.01
C PHE A 47 7.54 63.86 32.97
N PRO A 48 8.61 64.70 32.99
CA PRO A 48 9.77 64.49 32.11
C PRO A 48 10.51 63.19 32.38
N ALA A 49 10.62 62.73 33.66
CA ALA A 49 11.27 61.48 34.00
C ALA A 49 10.50 60.24 33.48
N ILE A 50 9.17 60.28 33.55
CA ILE A 50 8.32 59.23 32.97
C ILE A 50 8.46 59.24 31.44
N LEU A 51 8.44 60.38 30.78
CA LEU A 51 8.57 60.48 29.32
C LEU A 51 9.93 59.94 28.83
N LEU A 52 11.03 60.25 29.57
CA LEU A 52 12.36 59.75 29.31
C LEU A 52 12.46 58.24 29.50
N SER A 53 11.79 57.70 30.51
CA SER A 53 11.74 56.26 30.78
C SER A 53 10.95 55.51 29.70
N ILE A 54 9.79 56.07 29.23
CA ILE A 54 9.00 55.52 28.11
C ILE A 54 9.83 55.57 26.81
N LYS A 55 10.54 56.64 26.53
CA LYS A 55 11.43 56.78 25.37
C LYS A 55 12.57 55.77 25.41
N ALA A 56 13.19 55.56 26.60
CA ALA A 56 14.26 54.59 26.79
C ALA A 56 13.75 53.16 26.60
N LEU A 57 12.54 52.84 27.12
CA LEU A 57 11.88 51.56 26.93
C LEU A 57 11.53 51.31 25.45
N PHE A 58 10.99 52.31 24.77
CA PHE A 58 10.68 52.22 23.35
C PHE A 58 11.93 51.98 22.48
N ASN A 59 13.03 52.74 22.79
CA ASN A 59 14.29 52.51 22.10
C ASN A 59 14.89 51.12 22.38
N LEU A 60 14.77 50.64 23.62
CA LEU A 60 15.19 49.25 23.96
C LEU A 60 14.39 48.20 23.18
N LEU A 61 13.08 48.34 23.15
CA LEU A 61 12.18 47.43 22.39
C LEU A 61 12.44 47.51 20.88
N PHE A 62 12.73 48.72 20.36
CA PHE A 62 13.11 48.89 18.95
C PHE A 62 14.44 48.24 18.62
N VAL A 63 15.47 48.37 19.50
CA VAL A 63 16.76 47.70 19.32
C VAL A 63 16.63 46.17 19.42
N LEU A 64 15.84 45.67 20.37
CA LEU A 64 15.58 44.24 20.51
C LEU A 64 14.80 43.70 19.33
N GLY A 65 13.82 44.42 18.82
CA GLY A 65 13.06 44.08 17.59
C GLY A 65 13.96 44.04 16.35
N PHE A 66 14.86 45.03 16.23
CA PHE A 66 15.82 45.13 15.13
C PHE A 66 16.86 43.98 15.20
N LEU A 67 17.40 43.67 16.38
CA LEU A 67 18.33 42.55 16.58
C LEU A 67 17.63 41.20 16.34
N GLY A 68 16.37 41.02 16.78
CA GLY A 68 15.55 39.86 16.48
C GLY A 68 15.26 39.70 14.97
N GLY A 69 14.98 40.81 14.30
CA GLY A 69 14.82 40.86 12.86
C GLY A 69 16.09 40.49 12.08
N MET A 70 17.25 40.98 12.49
CA MET A 70 18.54 40.62 11.90
C MET A 70 18.92 39.15 12.14
N LEU A 71 18.63 38.62 13.33
CA LEU A 71 18.84 37.19 13.64
C LEU A 71 17.91 36.31 12.78
N GLY A 72 16.65 36.67 12.71
CA GLY A 72 15.69 35.95 11.85
C GLY A 72 16.07 35.98 10.38
N ALA A 73 16.52 37.14 9.85
CA ALA A 73 17.02 37.26 8.49
C ALA A 73 18.29 36.43 8.26
N GLY A 74 19.21 36.37 9.25
CA GLY A 74 20.41 35.54 9.18
C GLY A 74 20.11 34.05 9.15
N ILE A 75 19.16 33.60 9.97
CA ILE A 75 18.70 32.19 9.96
C ILE A 75 18.02 31.85 8.61
N ALA A 76 17.17 32.74 8.09
CA ALA A 76 16.49 32.55 6.81
C ALA A 76 17.46 32.49 5.63
N LEU A 77 18.50 33.36 5.64
CA LEU A 77 19.55 33.33 4.61
C LEU A 77 20.42 32.07 4.74
N GLY A 78 20.80 31.67 5.95
CA GLY A 78 21.57 30.44 6.18
C GLY A 78 20.82 29.19 5.75
N TYR A 79 19.53 29.12 6.05
CA TYR A 79 18.67 28.03 5.58
C TYR A 79 18.52 28.04 4.04
N GLY A 80 18.35 29.23 3.44
CA GLY A 80 18.31 29.40 1.99
C GLY A 80 19.58 28.86 1.32
N VAL A 81 20.77 29.25 1.81
CA VAL A 81 22.06 28.74 1.30
C VAL A 81 22.16 27.22 1.43
N ALA A 82 21.74 26.65 2.56
CA ALA A 82 21.77 25.20 2.78
C ALA A 82 20.81 24.43 1.85
N LEU A 83 19.72 25.05 1.40
CA LEU A 83 18.81 24.47 0.40
C LEU A 83 19.47 24.41 -0.99
N PHE A 84 20.17 25.47 -1.40
CA PHE A 84 20.87 25.51 -2.69
C PHE A 84 22.09 24.59 -2.73
N ASP A 85 22.79 24.41 -1.63
CA ASP A 85 23.96 23.52 -1.53
C ASP A 85 23.61 22.05 -1.72
N LYS A 86 22.36 21.67 -1.46
CA LYS A 86 21.84 20.30 -1.66
C LYS A 86 21.31 20.05 -3.07
N VAL A 87 21.13 21.05 -3.89
CA VAL A 87 20.59 20.89 -5.25
C VAL A 87 21.68 20.36 -6.17
N ARG A 88 21.44 19.17 -6.71
CA ARG A 88 22.31 18.61 -7.77
C ARG A 88 22.10 19.42 -9.04
N VAL A 89 23.16 20.00 -9.58
CA VAL A 89 23.09 20.63 -10.91
C VAL A 89 23.07 19.49 -11.95
N PRO A 90 21.99 19.34 -12.75
CA PRO A 90 21.92 18.29 -13.77
C PRO A 90 22.95 18.54 -14.88
N GLN A 91 23.33 17.46 -15.58
CA GLN A 91 24.12 17.63 -16.79
C GLN A 91 23.26 18.37 -17.82
N THR A 92 23.84 19.33 -18.52
CA THR A 92 23.11 20.23 -19.45
C THR A 92 22.35 19.46 -20.53
N GLU A 93 22.94 18.40 -21.06
CA GLU A 93 22.33 17.56 -22.09
C GLU A 93 21.16 16.73 -21.55
N GLU A 94 21.30 16.18 -20.36
CA GLU A 94 20.22 15.46 -19.65
C GLU A 94 19.02 16.38 -19.40
N LEU A 95 19.27 17.61 -18.94
CA LEU A 95 18.21 18.61 -18.68
C LEU A 95 17.47 19.00 -19.97
N VAL A 96 18.19 19.26 -21.06
CA VAL A 96 17.60 19.62 -22.36
C VAL A 96 16.76 18.48 -22.91
N ASN A 97 17.27 17.24 -22.82
CA ASN A 97 16.55 16.05 -23.26
C ASN A 97 15.26 15.86 -22.42
N GLN A 98 15.35 16.00 -21.10
CA GLN A 98 14.19 15.88 -20.22
C GLN A 98 13.14 16.95 -20.49
N VAL A 99 13.56 18.19 -20.79
CA VAL A 99 12.65 19.30 -21.12
C VAL A 99 12.01 19.16 -22.50
N LYS A 100 12.76 18.62 -23.48
CA LYS A 100 12.29 18.36 -24.87
C LYS A 100 11.54 17.05 -25.03
N ASP A 101 11.58 16.17 -24.03
CA ASP A 101 10.89 14.86 -24.07
C ASP A 101 9.36 15.08 -23.88
N ILE A 102 8.70 15.30 -25.01
CA ILE A 102 7.30 15.76 -25.05
C ILE A 102 6.32 14.59 -25.24
N SER A 103 6.48 13.54 -24.60
CA SER A 103 5.60 12.36 -24.52
C SER A 103 6.10 11.11 -25.20
N SER A 104 6.59 10.24 -24.39
CA SER A 104 6.56 8.81 -24.71
C SER A 104 5.34 8.22 -24.00
N ILE A 105 4.53 7.46 -24.70
CA ILE A 105 3.41 6.72 -24.11
C ILE A 105 4.00 5.64 -23.22
N SER A 106 3.62 5.60 -21.96
CA SER A 106 4.01 4.49 -21.08
C SER A 106 3.26 3.22 -21.46
N GLU A 107 3.96 2.09 -21.38
CA GLU A 107 3.40 0.78 -21.74
C GLU A 107 3.46 -0.18 -20.57
N ILE A 108 2.38 -0.91 -20.37
CA ILE A 108 2.33 -2.06 -19.47
C ILE A 108 2.55 -3.31 -20.31
N THR A 109 3.48 -4.17 -19.87
CA THR A 109 3.80 -5.42 -20.56
C THR A 109 3.64 -6.62 -19.63
N TYR A 110 3.31 -7.78 -20.22
CA TYR A 110 3.42 -9.08 -19.58
C TYR A 110 4.88 -9.40 -19.22
N SER A 111 5.10 -10.45 -18.48
CA SER A 111 6.44 -10.91 -18.07
C SER A 111 7.37 -11.24 -19.25
N ASP A 112 6.82 -11.60 -20.40
CA ASP A 112 7.56 -11.88 -21.65
C ASP A 112 7.81 -10.63 -22.52
N GLY A 113 7.34 -9.45 -22.08
CA GLY A 113 7.47 -8.19 -22.80
C GLY A 113 6.36 -7.90 -23.80
N THR A 114 5.39 -8.79 -23.99
CA THR A 114 4.20 -8.54 -24.82
C THR A 114 3.37 -7.42 -24.20
N VAL A 115 2.91 -6.46 -25.01
CA VAL A 115 2.14 -5.30 -24.52
C VAL A 115 0.75 -5.73 -24.04
N ILE A 116 0.41 -5.34 -22.82
CA ILE A 116 -0.95 -5.45 -22.25
C ILE A 116 -1.77 -4.25 -22.69
N ALA A 117 -1.24 -3.05 -22.44
CA ALA A 117 -1.91 -1.80 -22.73
C ALA A 117 -0.89 -0.65 -22.80
N SER A 118 -1.23 0.36 -23.58
CA SER A 118 -0.60 1.67 -23.49
C SER A 118 -1.33 2.48 -22.42
N ILE A 119 -0.56 3.16 -21.56
CA ILE A 119 -1.12 4.12 -20.63
C ILE A 119 -1.30 5.42 -21.40
N GLU A 120 -2.48 5.57 -21.96
CA GLU A 120 -2.82 6.82 -22.63
C GLU A 120 -2.94 7.91 -21.58
N SER A 121 -2.16 8.95 -21.74
CA SER A 121 -2.32 10.19 -21.02
C SER A 121 -3.70 10.76 -21.36
N ASP A 122 -4.48 11.10 -20.35
CA ASP A 122 -5.67 11.95 -20.54
C ASP A 122 -5.31 13.32 -21.12
N LEU A 123 -4.01 13.59 -21.30
CA LEU A 123 -3.47 14.86 -21.76
C LEU A 123 -3.00 14.73 -23.21
N LEU A 124 -3.86 15.08 -24.15
CA LEU A 124 -3.53 15.11 -25.55
C LEU A 124 -2.47 16.17 -25.83
N ARG A 125 -1.35 15.77 -26.43
CA ARG A 125 -0.27 16.66 -26.85
C ARG A 125 0.24 16.32 -28.25
N THR A 126 0.60 17.34 -29.00
CA THR A 126 1.30 17.19 -30.28
C THR A 126 2.30 18.32 -30.41
N SER A 127 3.58 17.98 -30.49
CA SER A 127 4.65 18.96 -30.69
C SER A 127 4.62 19.55 -32.08
N ILE A 128 4.83 20.86 -32.15
CA ILE A 128 4.98 21.61 -33.40
C ILE A 128 6.19 22.55 -33.32
N SER A 129 6.72 22.93 -34.47
CA SER A 129 7.85 23.86 -34.54
C SER A 129 7.42 25.30 -34.25
N SER A 130 8.39 26.19 -34.00
CA SER A 130 8.13 27.59 -33.69
C SER A 130 7.33 28.28 -34.80
N GLU A 131 7.61 27.95 -36.06
CA GLU A 131 6.95 28.53 -37.23
C GLU A 131 5.48 28.12 -37.35
N GLN A 132 5.09 27.02 -36.75
CA GLN A 132 3.72 26.50 -36.69
C GLN A 132 2.91 27.09 -35.53
N ILE A 133 3.51 27.94 -34.69
CA ILE A 133 2.82 28.63 -33.58
C ILE A 133 2.59 30.08 -33.94
N SER A 134 1.34 30.52 -33.83
CA SER A 134 0.95 31.92 -34.11
C SER A 134 1.79 32.91 -33.30
N GLU A 135 2.30 33.93 -33.96
CA GLU A 135 2.97 35.06 -33.31
C GLU A 135 2.04 35.81 -32.32
N ASN A 136 0.73 35.77 -32.55
CA ASN A 136 -0.25 36.33 -31.60
C ASN A 136 -0.20 35.58 -30.27
N LEU A 137 -0.12 34.22 -30.29
CA LEU A 137 -0.02 33.41 -29.08
C LEU A 137 1.31 33.60 -28.35
N LYS A 138 2.43 33.66 -29.07
CA LYS A 138 3.76 33.94 -28.48
C LYS A 138 3.78 35.28 -27.75
N LYS A 139 3.26 36.34 -28.41
CA LYS A 139 3.13 37.69 -27.81
C LYS A 139 2.20 37.71 -26.61
N ALA A 140 1.06 37.00 -26.66
CA ALA A 140 0.07 36.96 -25.60
C ALA A 140 0.63 36.26 -24.33
N ILE A 141 1.32 35.11 -24.50
CA ILE A 141 1.97 34.38 -23.40
C ILE A 141 3.07 35.24 -22.76
N ILE A 142 3.95 35.85 -23.55
CA ILE A 142 5.04 36.71 -23.01
C ILE A 142 4.43 37.89 -22.25
N ALA A 143 3.47 38.58 -22.82
CA ALA A 143 2.82 39.76 -22.20
C ALA A 143 2.11 39.45 -20.89
N THR A 144 1.69 38.16 -20.69
CA THR A 144 0.86 37.75 -19.55
C THR A 144 1.66 37.08 -18.47
N GLU A 145 2.50 36.14 -18.85
CA GLU A 145 3.23 35.25 -17.92
C GLU A 145 4.63 35.76 -17.57
N ASP A 146 5.29 36.48 -18.51
CA ASP A 146 6.69 36.91 -18.34
C ASP A 146 7.05 38.09 -19.25
N GLU A 147 6.61 39.29 -18.91
CA GLU A 147 6.82 40.53 -19.75
C GLU A 147 8.29 40.85 -20.02
N HIS A 148 9.22 40.35 -19.18
CA HIS A 148 10.67 40.54 -19.32
C HIS A 148 11.37 39.27 -19.86
N PHE A 149 10.64 38.34 -20.47
CA PHE A 149 11.17 37.04 -20.92
C PHE A 149 12.43 37.18 -21.77
N LYS A 150 12.50 38.19 -22.65
CA LYS A 150 13.65 38.38 -23.53
C LYS A 150 14.88 39.00 -22.83
N GLU A 151 14.72 39.54 -21.62
CA GLU A 151 15.76 40.30 -20.90
C GLU A 151 16.49 39.49 -19.85
N HIS A 152 15.80 38.61 -19.11
CA HIS A 152 16.39 37.85 -18.01
C HIS A 152 17.03 36.53 -18.47
N LYS A 153 17.84 35.93 -17.59
CA LYS A 153 18.50 34.62 -17.79
C LYS A 153 17.91 33.53 -16.89
N GLY A 154 16.63 33.21 -17.12
CA GLY A 154 15.91 32.15 -16.45
C GLY A 154 15.18 32.56 -15.16
N VAL A 155 15.67 33.55 -14.43
CA VAL A 155 15.04 34.03 -13.18
C VAL A 155 15.08 35.55 -13.09
N VAL A 156 14.13 36.13 -12.42
CA VAL A 156 14.11 37.56 -12.05
C VAL A 156 14.44 37.67 -10.54
N PRO A 157 15.69 38.05 -10.15
CA PRO A 157 16.12 38.03 -8.74
C PRO A 157 15.21 38.82 -7.80
N LYS A 158 14.69 39.99 -8.23
CA LYS A 158 13.77 40.81 -7.45
C LYS A 158 12.44 40.10 -7.15
N ALA A 159 11.94 39.29 -8.08
CA ALA A 159 10.73 38.52 -7.88
C ALA A 159 10.96 37.35 -6.91
N VAL A 160 12.11 36.68 -6.98
CA VAL A 160 12.50 35.60 -6.06
C VAL A 160 12.60 36.12 -4.62
N ILE A 161 13.26 37.27 -4.41
CA ILE A 161 13.41 37.88 -3.07
C ILE A 161 12.02 38.25 -2.52
N ARG A 162 11.15 38.85 -3.32
CA ARG A 162 9.79 39.24 -2.92
C ARG A 162 8.95 38.02 -2.53
N ALA A 163 8.98 36.95 -3.33
CA ALA A 163 8.24 35.72 -3.06
C ALA A 163 8.71 35.00 -1.77
N THR A 164 10.02 35.02 -1.54
CA THR A 164 10.63 34.42 -0.32
C THR A 164 10.26 35.22 0.92
N LEU A 165 10.38 36.53 0.88
CA LEU A 165 10.00 37.42 2.00
C LEU A 165 8.49 37.37 2.29
N GLY A 166 7.63 37.32 1.24
CA GLY A 166 6.19 37.20 1.40
C GLY A 166 5.74 35.96 2.14
N LYS A 167 6.40 34.80 1.91
CA LYS A 167 6.15 33.56 2.66
C LYS A 167 6.60 33.63 4.13
N PHE A 168 7.71 34.33 4.42
CA PHE A 168 8.20 34.46 5.79
C PHE A 168 7.38 35.43 6.65
N VAL A 169 6.79 36.46 6.03
CA VAL A 169 6.03 37.49 6.75
C VAL A 169 4.52 37.18 6.78
N GLY A 170 4.07 36.10 6.16
CA GLY A 170 2.66 35.71 6.14
C GLY A 170 1.74 36.66 5.32
N LEU A 171 2.33 37.61 4.59
CA LEU A 171 1.63 38.49 3.66
C LEU A 171 1.56 37.77 2.31
N GLY A 172 0.55 36.91 2.15
CA GLY A 172 0.25 36.19 0.91
C GLY A 172 0.00 37.18 -0.23
N SER A 173 1.02 37.52 -1.00
CA SER A 173 0.83 38.18 -2.27
C SER A 173 0.72 37.14 -3.39
N SER A 174 -0.45 37.01 -3.95
CA SER A 174 -0.80 36.17 -5.11
C SER A 174 -0.27 36.74 -6.44
N SER A 175 0.80 37.52 -6.47
CA SER A 175 1.33 38.01 -7.73
C SER A 175 2.37 37.08 -8.30
N GLY A 176 2.11 36.51 -9.50
CA GLY A 176 3.00 35.69 -10.29
C GLY A 176 4.42 36.28 -10.38
N GLY A 177 5.41 35.49 -9.93
CA GLY A 177 6.79 35.93 -9.94
C GLY A 177 7.74 34.89 -10.55
N SER A 178 7.22 33.81 -11.11
CA SER A 178 7.98 32.80 -11.83
C SER A 178 8.06 33.13 -13.32
N THR A 179 9.26 32.99 -13.89
CA THR A 179 9.48 33.18 -15.33
C THR A 179 8.92 31.99 -16.14
N LEU A 180 8.75 32.17 -17.46
CA LEU A 180 8.39 31.09 -18.39
C LEU A 180 9.38 29.93 -18.30
N THR A 181 10.68 30.22 -18.18
CA THR A 181 11.72 29.20 -18.01
C THR A 181 11.54 28.41 -16.73
N GLN A 182 11.21 29.10 -15.62
CA GLN A 182 10.89 28.43 -14.33
C GLN A 182 9.62 27.60 -14.40
N GLN A 183 8.59 28.07 -15.13
CA GLN A 183 7.36 27.32 -15.33
C GLN A 183 7.61 26.07 -16.18
N LEU A 184 8.44 26.17 -17.23
CA LEU A 184 8.85 25.02 -18.05
C LEU A 184 9.58 23.96 -17.23
N ILE A 185 10.59 24.35 -16.44
CA ILE A 185 11.30 23.46 -15.52
C ILE A 185 10.32 22.83 -14.50
N LYS A 186 9.44 23.62 -13.94
CA LYS A 186 8.42 23.13 -13.03
C LYS A 186 7.54 22.05 -13.67
N GLN A 187 7.12 22.24 -14.92
CA GLN A 187 6.22 21.32 -15.62
C GLN A 187 6.93 20.03 -16.08
N GLN A 188 8.20 20.10 -16.50
CA GLN A 188 8.90 18.99 -17.14
C GLN A 188 9.92 18.29 -16.23
N VAL A 189 10.45 18.98 -15.20
CA VAL A 189 11.60 18.44 -14.45
C VAL A 189 11.29 18.25 -12.96
N VAL A 190 10.84 19.30 -12.26
CA VAL A 190 10.78 19.28 -10.77
C VAL A 190 9.39 19.11 -10.19
N GLY A 191 8.33 19.19 -11.03
CA GLY A 191 6.95 19.06 -10.58
C GLY A 191 6.45 20.25 -9.74
N ASP A 192 5.31 20.06 -9.06
CA ASP A 192 4.50 21.13 -8.44
C ASP A 192 4.57 21.16 -6.91
N ALA A 193 5.53 20.41 -6.26
CA ALA A 193 5.65 20.34 -4.81
C ALA A 193 5.73 21.75 -4.16
N PRO A 194 4.93 22.05 -3.14
CA PRO A 194 4.95 23.35 -2.48
C PRO A 194 6.14 23.52 -1.51
N THR A 195 7.31 22.92 -1.82
CA THR A 195 8.50 22.93 -0.97
C THR A 195 9.52 23.99 -1.39
N LEU A 196 10.29 24.53 -0.44
CA LEU A 196 11.39 25.44 -0.74
C LEU A 196 12.55 24.74 -1.45
N ALA A 197 12.79 23.48 -1.18
CA ALA A 197 13.81 22.67 -1.85
C ALA A 197 13.51 22.54 -3.34
N ARG A 198 12.27 22.19 -3.70
CA ARG A 198 11.83 22.16 -5.10
C ARG A 198 12.00 23.53 -5.77
N LYS A 199 11.61 24.61 -5.09
CA LYS A 199 11.77 25.97 -5.68
C LYS A 199 13.25 26.35 -5.87
N ALA A 200 14.14 25.87 -5.01
CA ALA A 200 15.58 26.05 -5.18
C ALA A 200 16.10 25.26 -6.42
N ALA A 201 15.66 24.00 -6.58
CA ALA A 201 15.98 23.20 -7.78
C ALA A 201 15.45 23.88 -9.05
N GLU A 202 14.18 24.30 -9.06
CA GLU A 202 13.57 25.06 -10.18
C GLU A 202 14.41 26.26 -10.62
N ILE A 203 14.94 27.03 -9.66
CA ILE A 203 15.78 28.20 -9.94
C ILE A 203 17.11 27.77 -10.57
N VAL A 204 17.79 26.75 -10.00
CA VAL A 204 19.07 26.27 -10.51
C VAL A 204 18.92 25.71 -11.94
N ASP A 205 17.89 24.87 -12.14
CA ASP A 205 17.65 24.24 -13.44
C ASP A 205 17.21 25.26 -14.49
N ALA A 206 16.42 26.30 -14.11
CA ALA A 206 16.06 27.39 -15.02
C ALA A 206 17.29 28.18 -15.46
N LEU A 207 18.26 28.46 -14.56
CA LEU A 207 19.53 29.11 -14.91
C LEU A 207 20.41 28.21 -15.81
N ALA A 208 20.37 26.90 -15.59
CA ALA A 208 21.10 25.93 -16.43
C ALA A 208 20.49 25.83 -17.82
N LEU A 209 19.16 25.76 -17.91
CA LEU A 209 18.42 25.66 -19.17
C LEU A 209 18.67 26.88 -20.08
N GLU A 210 18.67 28.08 -19.54
CA GLU A 210 18.94 29.32 -20.31
C GLU A 210 20.36 29.45 -20.85
N ARG A 211 21.31 28.61 -20.37
CA ARG A 211 22.64 28.49 -20.94
C ARG A 211 22.70 27.51 -22.12
N ALA A 212 21.72 26.59 -22.16
CA ALA A 212 21.68 25.49 -23.11
C ALA A 212 20.71 25.70 -24.26
N MET A 213 19.64 26.46 -24.04
CA MET A 213 18.58 26.71 -25.01
C MET A 213 18.41 28.21 -25.20
N ASN A 214 18.14 28.64 -26.44
CA ASN A 214 17.80 30.02 -26.72
C ASN A 214 16.33 30.34 -26.35
N LYS A 215 15.95 31.62 -26.34
CA LYS A 215 14.62 32.10 -25.92
C LYS A 215 13.49 31.55 -26.79
N ASP A 216 13.70 31.38 -28.07
CA ASP A 216 12.68 30.86 -28.98
C ASP A 216 12.47 29.35 -28.75
N GLU A 217 13.55 28.61 -28.54
CA GLU A 217 13.48 27.18 -28.15
C GLU A 217 12.74 26.99 -26.82
N ILE A 218 13.04 27.82 -25.81
CA ILE A 218 12.37 27.76 -24.50
C ILE A 218 10.89 28.07 -24.64
N LEU A 219 10.54 29.12 -25.35
CA LEU A 219 9.14 29.52 -25.59
C LEU A 219 8.37 28.46 -26.39
N THR A 220 8.96 27.95 -27.44
CA THR A 220 8.37 26.88 -28.27
C THR A 220 8.14 25.61 -27.45
N THR A 221 9.12 25.21 -26.65
CA THR A 221 8.99 24.04 -25.76
C THR A 221 7.91 24.28 -24.71
N TYR A 222 7.87 25.46 -24.08
CA TYR A 222 6.80 25.83 -23.16
C TYR A 222 5.42 25.74 -23.82
N LEU A 223 5.26 26.30 -25.01
CA LEU A 223 4.00 26.29 -25.75
C LEU A 223 3.60 24.90 -26.26
N ASN A 224 4.52 23.95 -26.33
CA ASN A 224 4.23 22.55 -26.63
C ASN A 224 3.83 21.72 -25.41
N VAL A 225 4.16 22.16 -24.16
CA VAL A 225 3.90 21.38 -22.95
C VAL A 225 2.89 22.02 -22.00
N ALA A 226 2.63 23.33 -22.13
CA ALA A 226 1.72 24.06 -21.26
C ALA A 226 0.31 23.44 -21.27
N PRO A 227 -0.33 23.22 -20.11
CA PRO A 227 -1.69 22.71 -20.05
C PRO A 227 -2.69 23.80 -20.43
N PHE A 228 -3.66 23.45 -21.29
CA PHE A 228 -4.70 24.35 -21.78
C PHE A 228 -6.13 23.93 -21.37
N GLY A 229 -6.27 23.03 -20.39
CA GLY A 229 -7.57 22.59 -19.89
C GLY A 229 -8.18 21.50 -20.74
N ARG A 230 -9.45 21.65 -21.14
CA ARG A 230 -10.20 20.61 -21.85
C ARG A 230 -10.61 21.04 -23.26
N ASN A 231 -10.64 20.06 -24.16
CA ASN A 231 -11.20 20.23 -25.51
C ASN A 231 -12.73 19.97 -25.52
N ASN A 232 -13.34 20.12 -26.70
CA ASN A 232 -14.77 19.90 -26.93
C ASN A 232 -15.23 18.42 -26.78
N LYS A 233 -14.30 17.51 -26.45
CA LYS A 233 -14.58 16.10 -26.14
C LYS A 233 -14.37 15.77 -24.65
N GLY A 234 -14.14 16.80 -23.81
CA GLY A 234 -13.86 16.66 -22.38
C GLY A 234 -12.46 16.15 -22.03
N GLN A 235 -11.61 15.91 -23.03
CA GLN A 235 -10.25 15.41 -22.84
C GLN A 235 -9.33 16.57 -22.42
N ASN A 236 -8.41 16.33 -21.50
CA ASN A 236 -7.40 17.29 -21.13
C ASN A 236 -6.41 17.50 -22.27
N ILE A 237 -6.05 18.74 -22.53
CA ILE A 237 -5.16 19.10 -23.63
C ILE A 237 -3.97 19.94 -23.15
N ALA A 238 -2.81 19.67 -23.74
CA ALA A 238 -1.61 20.49 -23.60
C ALA A 238 -0.99 20.77 -24.98
N GLY A 239 -0.24 21.84 -25.04
CA GLY A 239 0.39 22.30 -26.27
C GLY A 239 -0.55 23.13 -27.15
N ALA A 240 0.08 24.11 -27.82
CA ALA A 240 -0.62 25.10 -28.64
C ALA A 240 -1.47 24.47 -29.75
N ARG A 241 -0.98 23.37 -30.36
CA ARG A 241 -1.71 22.68 -31.42
C ARG A 241 -3.02 22.10 -30.92
N GLN A 242 -2.95 21.29 -29.86
CA GLN A 242 -4.16 20.65 -29.31
C GLN A 242 -5.14 21.65 -28.73
N ALA A 243 -4.63 22.78 -28.22
CA ALA A 243 -5.48 23.88 -27.76
C ALA A 243 -6.21 24.60 -28.91
N ALA A 244 -5.51 24.90 -29.99
CA ALA A 244 -6.11 25.56 -31.16
C ALA A 244 -7.12 24.63 -31.86
N GLU A 245 -6.74 23.40 -32.13
CA GLU A 245 -7.61 22.40 -32.77
C GLU A 245 -8.77 21.98 -31.86
N GLY A 246 -8.55 21.73 -30.58
CA GLY A 246 -9.56 21.18 -29.68
C GLY A 246 -10.53 22.19 -29.07
N ILE A 247 -10.21 23.49 -29.12
CA ILE A 247 -11.10 24.57 -28.62
C ILE A 247 -11.74 25.33 -29.76
N PHE A 248 -10.97 25.62 -30.82
CA PHE A 248 -11.44 26.50 -31.92
C PHE A 248 -11.51 25.81 -33.28
N GLY A 249 -10.94 24.61 -33.42
CA GLY A 249 -10.94 23.90 -34.72
C GLY A 249 -10.03 24.50 -35.77
N VAL A 250 -9.00 25.26 -35.36
CA VAL A 250 -8.09 25.98 -36.25
C VAL A 250 -6.66 25.49 -36.07
N ASP A 251 -5.82 25.63 -37.08
CA ASP A 251 -4.39 25.42 -36.97
C ASP A 251 -3.75 26.41 -36.00
N ALA A 252 -2.76 25.97 -35.21
CA ALA A 252 -2.12 26.84 -34.21
C ALA A 252 -1.41 28.06 -34.78
N SER A 253 -1.02 28.04 -36.08
CA SER A 253 -0.44 29.15 -36.77
C SER A 253 -1.46 30.23 -37.15
N GLN A 254 -2.76 29.87 -37.19
CA GLN A 254 -3.87 30.73 -37.67
C GLN A 254 -4.67 31.37 -36.53
N LEU A 255 -4.26 31.21 -35.28
CA LEU A 255 -4.94 31.82 -34.13
C LEU A 255 -5.06 33.33 -34.29
N THR A 256 -6.28 33.85 -34.20
CA THR A 256 -6.59 35.29 -34.15
C THR A 256 -6.10 35.89 -32.82
N VAL A 257 -6.04 37.23 -32.72
CA VAL A 257 -5.64 37.90 -31.46
C VAL A 257 -6.57 37.52 -30.28
N PRO A 258 -7.93 37.55 -30.41
CA PRO A 258 -8.82 37.15 -29.33
C PRO A 258 -8.63 35.66 -28.91
N GLN A 259 -8.51 34.75 -29.88
CA GLN A 259 -8.26 33.31 -29.59
C GLN A 259 -6.91 33.09 -28.90
N ALA A 260 -5.86 33.73 -29.39
CA ALA A 260 -4.53 33.69 -28.78
C ALA A 260 -4.52 34.27 -27.37
N ALA A 261 -5.24 35.33 -27.10
CA ALA A 261 -5.38 35.90 -25.77
C ALA A 261 -6.15 34.99 -24.81
N PHE A 262 -7.17 34.28 -25.29
CA PHE A 262 -7.89 33.29 -24.51
C PHE A 262 -6.95 32.12 -24.14
N LEU A 263 -6.27 31.51 -25.12
CA LEU A 263 -5.33 30.41 -24.84
C LEU A 263 -4.23 30.85 -23.88
N ALA A 264 -3.66 32.04 -24.05
CA ALA A 264 -2.62 32.54 -23.15
C ALA A 264 -3.10 32.79 -21.72
N GLY A 265 -4.40 32.87 -21.51
CA GLY A 265 -5.01 32.96 -20.17
C GLY A 265 -5.12 31.63 -19.44
N LEU A 266 -5.18 30.48 -20.16
CA LEU A 266 -5.52 29.17 -19.60
C LEU A 266 -4.46 28.58 -18.68
N PRO A 267 -3.13 28.68 -18.93
CA PRO A 267 -2.11 27.96 -18.14
C PRO A 267 -2.09 28.28 -16.65
N GLN A 268 -2.61 29.43 -16.23
CA GLN A 268 -2.71 29.82 -14.82
C GLN A 268 -3.67 28.91 -14.03
N SER A 269 -4.83 28.54 -14.63
CA SER A 269 -5.81 27.62 -14.04
C SER A 269 -6.60 26.93 -15.16
N PRO A 270 -5.96 25.89 -15.79
CA PRO A 270 -6.44 25.35 -17.05
C PRO A 270 -7.88 24.84 -17.01
N ILE A 271 -8.23 24.07 -15.99
CA ILE A 271 -9.56 23.50 -15.84
C ILE A 271 -10.62 24.57 -15.55
N THR A 272 -10.28 25.57 -14.74
CA THR A 272 -11.21 26.66 -14.40
C THR A 272 -11.49 27.54 -15.60
N TYR A 273 -10.48 27.88 -16.40
CA TYR A 273 -10.59 28.86 -17.50
C TYR A 273 -10.97 28.23 -18.85
N SER A 274 -10.74 26.88 -19.02
CA SER A 274 -11.15 26.23 -20.27
C SER A 274 -12.67 26.21 -20.44
N PRO A 275 -13.17 26.21 -21.70
CA PRO A 275 -14.60 26.42 -21.97
C PRO A 275 -15.45 25.15 -21.78
N TYR A 276 -14.85 23.95 -21.61
CA TYR A 276 -15.57 22.69 -21.60
C TYR A 276 -15.53 21.98 -20.24
N GLU A 277 -16.62 21.25 -19.94
CA GLU A 277 -16.70 20.28 -18.87
C GLU A 277 -15.97 18.97 -19.23
N ASN A 278 -15.91 18.03 -18.29
CA ASN A 278 -15.34 16.69 -18.53
C ASN A 278 -16.18 15.83 -19.47
N THR A 279 -17.41 16.20 -19.74
CA THR A 279 -18.31 15.61 -20.74
C THR A 279 -18.07 16.12 -22.17
N GLY A 280 -17.28 17.17 -22.34
CA GLY A 280 -17.11 17.87 -23.61
C GLY A 280 -18.20 18.93 -23.90
N GLU A 281 -19.15 19.08 -23.01
CA GLU A 281 -20.16 20.13 -23.10
C GLU A 281 -19.57 21.49 -22.73
N LEU A 282 -20.05 22.56 -23.35
CA LEU A 282 -19.69 23.92 -22.95
C LEU A 282 -20.18 24.18 -21.52
N LYS A 283 -19.34 24.83 -20.72
CA LYS A 283 -19.70 25.30 -19.39
C LYS A 283 -20.88 26.24 -19.40
N SER A 284 -21.54 26.41 -18.24
CA SER A 284 -22.56 27.41 -18.03
C SER A 284 -22.03 28.80 -18.38
N ASP A 285 -22.92 29.73 -18.75
CA ASP A 285 -22.50 31.11 -19.05
C ASP A 285 -21.77 31.78 -17.89
N GLU A 286 -22.11 31.45 -16.64
CA GLU A 286 -21.46 31.99 -15.44
C GLU A 286 -20.02 31.49 -15.31
N ASP A 287 -19.78 30.18 -15.48
CA ASP A 287 -18.46 29.57 -15.40
C ASP A 287 -17.58 29.94 -16.61
N LEU A 288 -18.17 30.03 -17.80
CA LEU A 288 -17.49 30.43 -19.03
C LEU A 288 -16.97 31.86 -18.94
N GLU A 289 -17.76 32.78 -18.33
CA GLU A 289 -17.37 34.18 -18.15
C GLU A 289 -16.08 34.34 -17.34
N ILE A 290 -15.73 33.35 -16.48
CA ILE A 290 -14.46 33.37 -15.71
C ILE A 290 -13.27 33.33 -16.68
N GLY A 291 -13.27 32.39 -17.65
CA GLY A 291 -12.27 32.29 -18.70
C GLY A 291 -12.24 33.50 -19.64
N LEU A 292 -13.42 34.01 -20.05
CA LEU A 292 -13.54 35.15 -20.91
C LEU A 292 -13.00 36.45 -20.26
N ARG A 293 -13.25 36.65 -18.98
CA ARG A 293 -12.65 37.77 -18.22
C ARG A 293 -11.11 37.63 -18.15
N ARG A 294 -10.59 36.41 -18.03
CA ARG A 294 -9.15 36.16 -18.07
C ARG A 294 -8.58 36.54 -19.44
N ALA A 295 -9.23 36.19 -20.55
CA ALA A 295 -8.85 36.62 -21.90
C ALA A 295 -8.80 38.14 -22.06
N LYS A 296 -9.80 38.88 -21.55
CA LYS A 296 -9.79 40.34 -21.52
C LYS A 296 -8.61 40.93 -20.74
N ALA A 297 -8.23 40.30 -19.63
CA ALA A 297 -7.05 40.69 -18.86
C ALA A 297 -5.74 40.44 -19.66
N VAL A 298 -5.67 39.36 -20.44
CA VAL A 298 -4.55 39.08 -21.34
C VAL A 298 -4.47 40.14 -22.44
N LEU A 299 -5.56 40.47 -23.12
CA LEU A 299 -5.61 41.58 -24.11
C LEU A 299 -5.12 42.90 -23.53
N TYR A 300 -5.51 43.21 -22.28
CA TYR A 300 -4.99 44.39 -21.60
C TYR A 300 -3.50 44.32 -21.32
N SER A 301 -2.98 43.14 -20.93
CA SER A 301 -1.54 42.93 -20.74
C SER A 301 -0.78 43.12 -22.05
N MET A 302 -1.29 42.60 -23.18
CA MET A 302 -0.70 42.78 -24.51
C MET A 302 -0.65 44.27 -24.91
N TYR A 303 -1.72 45.02 -24.64
CA TYR A 303 -1.74 46.48 -24.85
C TYR A 303 -0.74 47.20 -23.94
N ARG A 304 -0.71 46.89 -22.66
CA ARG A 304 0.19 47.50 -21.68
C ARG A 304 1.66 47.30 -22.02
N THR A 305 2.02 46.14 -22.55
CA THR A 305 3.41 45.76 -22.93
C THR A 305 3.77 46.23 -24.36
N GLY A 306 2.85 46.84 -25.09
CA GLY A 306 3.06 47.29 -26.45
C GLY A 306 3.00 46.17 -27.52
N ALA A 307 2.52 44.97 -27.14
CA ALA A 307 2.27 43.89 -28.09
C ALA A 307 1.02 44.15 -28.98
N LEU A 308 0.10 44.98 -28.48
CA LEU A 308 -1.01 45.52 -29.24
C LEU A 308 -0.98 47.05 -29.20
N SER A 309 -1.36 47.71 -30.31
CA SER A 309 -1.66 49.13 -30.37
C SER A 309 -2.97 49.43 -29.63
N LYS A 310 -3.21 50.70 -29.36
CA LYS A 310 -4.47 51.16 -28.74
C LYS A 310 -5.70 50.84 -29.62
N ASP A 311 -5.55 50.93 -30.91
CA ASP A 311 -6.64 50.72 -31.88
C ASP A 311 -6.97 49.21 -31.95
N GLU A 312 -5.98 48.33 -32.02
CA GLU A 312 -6.15 46.88 -31.97
C GLU A 312 -6.77 46.43 -30.64
N TYR A 313 -6.30 46.96 -29.52
CA TYR A 313 -6.93 46.68 -28.21
C TYR A 313 -8.38 47.10 -28.18
N SER A 314 -8.70 48.29 -28.69
CA SER A 314 -10.08 48.82 -28.75
C SER A 314 -10.99 47.98 -29.64
N GLN A 315 -10.43 47.39 -30.70
CA GLN A 315 -11.15 46.50 -31.60
C GLN A 315 -11.45 45.14 -30.93
N TYR A 316 -10.49 44.55 -30.17
CA TYR A 316 -10.60 43.17 -29.70
C TYR A 316 -11.16 43.02 -28.26
N LYS A 317 -11.12 44.09 -27.41
CA LYS A 317 -11.56 44.02 -26.00
C LYS A 317 -13.02 43.60 -25.81
N ASP A 318 -13.88 43.91 -26.80
CA ASP A 318 -15.32 43.64 -26.77
C ASP A 318 -15.74 42.56 -27.79
N TYR A 319 -14.73 41.80 -28.34
CA TYR A 319 -15.01 40.71 -29.27
C TYR A 319 -15.74 39.57 -28.55
N ASP A 320 -16.82 39.08 -29.14
CA ASP A 320 -17.56 37.92 -28.63
C ASP A 320 -16.87 36.62 -29.04
N LEU A 321 -16.03 36.12 -28.15
CA LEU A 321 -15.26 34.87 -28.37
C LEU A 321 -16.12 33.59 -28.28
N LYS A 322 -17.34 33.67 -27.73
CA LYS A 322 -18.20 32.48 -27.58
C LYS A 322 -18.52 31.81 -28.92
N GLN A 323 -18.62 32.62 -29.97
CA GLN A 323 -18.90 32.12 -31.33
C GLN A 323 -17.78 31.32 -31.97
N ASP A 324 -16.56 31.38 -31.42
CA ASP A 324 -15.40 30.65 -31.94
C ASP A 324 -15.23 29.24 -31.32
N PHE A 325 -15.97 28.95 -30.26
CA PHE A 325 -15.86 27.66 -29.59
C PHE A 325 -16.52 26.53 -30.40
N LEU A 326 -15.83 25.35 -30.45
CA LEU A 326 -16.38 24.16 -31.10
C LEU A 326 -17.61 23.64 -30.37
N PRO A 327 -18.59 23.04 -31.09
CA PRO A 327 -19.66 22.28 -30.45
C PRO A 327 -19.11 21.02 -29.76
N SER A 328 -19.86 20.46 -28.79
CA SER A 328 -19.53 19.21 -28.09
C SER A 328 -19.28 18.05 -29.06
N GLY A 329 -18.22 17.29 -28.79
CA GLY A 329 -17.83 16.10 -29.56
C GLY A 329 -17.94 14.80 -28.73
N THR A 330 -17.99 13.65 -29.40
CA THR A 330 -18.06 12.33 -28.76
C THR A 330 -16.66 11.71 -28.59
N VAL A 331 -16.40 11.07 -27.43
CA VAL A 331 -15.21 10.25 -27.18
C VAL A 331 -15.58 8.78 -27.23
N THR A 332 -14.85 7.97 -27.99
CA THR A 332 -14.90 6.51 -27.89
C THR A 332 -13.92 6.06 -26.82
N GLY A 333 -14.43 5.56 -25.69
CA GLY A 333 -13.61 5.10 -24.58
C GLY A 333 -12.84 3.80 -24.88
N ILE A 334 -11.60 3.68 -24.36
CA ILE A 334 -10.83 2.44 -24.38
C ILE A 334 -11.28 1.59 -23.19
N SER A 335 -11.65 0.32 -23.46
CA SER A 335 -12.02 -0.61 -22.39
C SER A 335 -10.77 -1.02 -21.61
N ARG A 336 -10.74 -0.73 -20.30
CA ARG A 336 -9.70 -1.09 -19.37
C ARG A 336 -10.28 -2.09 -18.37
N ASP A 337 -9.47 -3.04 -17.86
CA ASP A 337 -9.92 -4.12 -17.00
C ASP A 337 -9.20 -4.13 -15.63
N TYR A 338 -9.44 -5.16 -14.82
CA TYR A 338 -8.79 -5.35 -13.53
C TYR A 338 -7.25 -5.36 -13.64
N LEU A 339 -6.69 -5.99 -14.69
CA LEU A 339 -5.24 -6.09 -14.86
C LEU A 339 -4.61 -4.72 -15.09
N TYR A 340 -5.23 -3.93 -15.97
CA TYR A 340 -4.78 -2.56 -16.24
C TYR A 340 -4.74 -1.72 -14.97
N PHE A 341 -5.84 -1.65 -14.22
CA PHE A 341 -5.91 -0.78 -13.04
C PHE A 341 -5.04 -1.27 -11.87
N THR A 342 -4.94 -2.60 -11.67
CA THR A 342 -4.04 -3.18 -10.65
C THR A 342 -2.58 -2.83 -10.94
N THR A 343 -2.16 -2.98 -12.20
CA THR A 343 -0.78 -2.68 -12.60
C THR A 343 -0.50 -1.18 -12.52
N LEU A 344 -1.44 -0.36 -12.97
CA LEU A 344 -1.31 1.10 -12.91
C LEU A 344 -1.16 1.58 -11.46
N ALA A 345 -1.99 1.08 -10.55
CA ALA A 345 -1.94 1.44 -9.13
C ALA A 345 -0.59 1.05 -8.50
N GLU A 346 -0.09 -0.17 -8.76
CA GLU A 346 1.23 -0.57 -8.24
C GLU A 346 2.36 0.24 -8.88
N ALA A 347 2.29 0.57 -10.18
CA ALA A 347 3.28 1.40 -10.86
C ALA A 347 3.34 2.81 -10.27
N GLN A 348 2.20 3.41 -9.99
CA GLN A 348 2.10 4.71 -9.34
C GLN A 348 2.69 4.69 -7.92
N GLU A 349 2.48 3.63 -7.15
CA GLU A 349 3.07 3.49 -5.81
C GLU A 349 4.60 3.33 -5.88
N ARG A 350 5.14 2.52 -6.83
CA ARG A 350 6.59 2.40 -7.05
C ARG A 350 7.21 3.72 -7.50
N MET A 351 6.51 4.46 -8.36
CA MET A 351 6.94 5.78 -8.79
C MET A 351 6.91 6.79 -7.64
N TYR A 352 5.90 6.75 -6.78
CA TYR A 352 5.82 7.56 -5.56
C TYR A 352 7.04 7.33 -4.66
N ASP A 353 7.37 6.08 -4.40
CA ASP A 353 8.55 5.72 -3.59
C ASP A 353 9.85 6.23 -4.23
N TYR A 354 9.99 6.06 -5.54
CA TYR A 354 11.15 6.55 -6.30
C TYR A 354 11.30 8.06 -6.22
N LEU A 355 10.22 8.81 -6.45
CA LEU A 355 10.23 10.27 -6.43
C LEU A 355 10.53 10.82 -5.04
N ALA A 356 9.91 10.25 -4.00
CA ALA A 356 10.16 10.64 -2.62
C ALA A 356 11.64 10.39 -2.23
N GLN A 357 12.21 9.27 -2.66
CA GLN A 357 13.63 8.95 -2.43
C GLN A 357 14.56 9.85 -3.24
N ARG A 358 14.26 10.09 -4.53
CA ARG A 358 15.02 10.99 -5.40
C ARG A 358 15.15 12.38 -4.79
N ASP A 359 14.05 12.89 -4.25
CA ASP A 359 13.97 14.24 -3.69
C ASP A 359 14.38 14.29 -2.20
N ASN A 360 14.87 13.17 -1.63
CA ASN A 360 15.29 13.03 -0.23
C ASN A 360 14.21 13.48 0.78
N VAL A 361 12.95 13.15 0.50
CA VAL A 361 11.83 13.48 1.40
C VAL A 361 11.88 12.57 2.62
N SER A 362 11.90 13.14 3.80
CA SER A 362 11.97 12.35 5.02
C SER A 362 10.65 11.65 5.33
N ALA A 363 10.71 10.52 6.04
CA ALA A 363 9.52 9.80 6.50
C ALA A 363 8.57 10.67 7.37
N LYS A 364 9.10 11.72 8.00
CA LYS A 364 8.30 12.69 8.76
C LYS A 364 7.52 13.63 7.84
N GLU A 365 8.13 14.08 6.76
CA GLU A 365 7.47 14.94 5.75
C GLU A 365 6.41 14.15 4.99
N LEU A 366 6.64 12.86 4.71
CA LEU A 366 5.67 11.96 4.09
C LEU A 366 4.44 11.66 4.97
N LYS A 367 4.46 11.98 6.28
CA LYS A 367 3.26 11.91 7.14
C LYS A 367 2.32 13.10 6.94
N ASN A 368 2.75 14.15 6.25
CA ASN A 368 1.90 15.30 5.93
C ASN A 368 1.03 14.99 4.73
N GLU A 369 -0.29 15.10 4.86
CA GLU A 369 -1.27 14.77 3.80
C GLU A 369 -1.03 15.55 2.50
N ALA A 370 -0.69 16.84 2.59
CA ALA A 370 -0.42 17.65 1.41
C ALA A 370 0.85 17.18 0.66
N THR A 371 1.87 16.73 1.40
CA THR A 371 3.08 16.15 0.80
C THR A 371 2.80 14.79 0.17
N GLN A 372 2.05 13.91 0.85
CA GLN A 372 1.62 12.63 0.28
C GLN A 372 0.84 12.83 -1.00
N LYS A 373 -0.20 13.66 -0.94
CA LYS A 373 -1.03 13.95 -2.12
C LYS A 373 -0.19 14.47 -3.28
N PHE A 374 0.72 15.40 -3.00
CA PHE A 374 1.59 15.96 -4.02
C PHE A 374 2.42 14.87 -4.73
N TYR A 375 3.10 13.98 -3.97
CA TYR A 375 3.94 12.94 -4.56
C TYR A 375 3.11 11.84 -5.23
N ARG A 376 1.87 11.57 -4.78
CA ARG A 376 0.93 10.69 -5.47
C ARG A 376 0.47 11.28 -6.80
N ASP A 377 0.08 12.55 -6.82
CA ASP A 377 -0.33 13.25 -8.03
C ASP A 377 0.85 13.34 -9.04
N LEU A 378 2.07 13.56 -8.53
CA LEU A 378 3.29 13.57 -9.35
C LEU A 378 3.60 12.20 -9.93
N ALA A 379 3.51 11.13 -9.13
CA ALA A 379 3.75 9.76 -9.56
C ALA A 379 2.75 9.33 -10.64
N ALA A 380 1.47 9.65 -10.46
CA ALA A 380 0.44 9.38 -11.46
C ALA A 380 0.78 10.08 -12.79
N LYS A 381 1.12 11.38 -12.73
CA LYS A 381 1.48 12.16 -13.89
C LYS A 381 2.75 11.64 -14.59
N GLU A 382 3.77 11.23 -13.83
CA GLU A 382 4.99 10.64 -14.38
C GLU A 382 4.69 9.33 -15.09
N ILE A 383 3.94 8.41 -14.46
CA ILE A 383 3.56 7.14 -15.07
C ILE A 383 2.74 7.35 -16.35
N GLU A 384 1.85 8.33 -16.39
CA GLU A 384 1.02 8.61 -17.56
C GLU A 384 1.82 9.23 -18.72
N ASN A 385 2.79 10.11 -18.41
CA ASN A 385 3.39 10.99 -19.41
C ASN A 385 4.89 10.75 -19.65
N GLY A 386 5.54 9.92 -18.84
CA GLY A 386 7.00 9.78 -18.83
C GLY A 386 7.56 8.69 -19.74
N GLY A 387 6.72 8.00 -20.54
CA GLY A 387 7.18 7.00 -21.49
C GLY A 387 7.85 5.79 -20.85
N TYR A 388 7.33 5.31 -19.75
CA TYR A 388 7.89 4.17 -19.02
C TYR A 388 7.45 2.85 -19.62
N LYS A 389 8.37 1.89 -19.68
CA LYS A 389 8.07 0.48 -19.88
C LYS A 389 7.88 -0.17 -18.50
N ILE A 390 6.67 -0.61 -18.22
CA ILE A 390 6.28 -1.24 -16.97
C ILE A 390 6.15 -2.74 -17.24
N THR A 391 7.12 -3.53 -16.80
CA THR A 391 7.12 -4.98 -16.97
C THR A 391 6.49 -5.63 -15.75
N THR A 392 5.44 -6.41 -15.98
CA THR A 392 4.75 -7.16 -14.92
C THR A 392 5.35 -8.54 -14.71
N THR A 393 4.93 -9.21 -13.64
CA THR A 393 5.16 -10.64 -13.38
C THR A 393 4.08 -11.52 -14.00
N ILE A 394 3.05 -10.93 -14.57
CA ILE A 394 1.88 -11.64 -15.11
C ILE A 394 2.27 -12.43 -16.36
N ASP A 395 1.99 -13.73 -16.33
CA ASP A 395 2.09 -14.59 -17.49
C ASP A 395 0.82 -14.48 -18.33
N GLN A 396 0.98 -14.10 -19.61
CA GLN A 396 -0.15 -13.87 -20.52
C GLN A 396 -1.06 -15.09 -20.65
N LYS A 397 -0.49 -16.28 -20.83
CA LYS A 397 -1.26 -17.51 -21.06
C LYS A 397 -2.01 -17.93 -19.80
N ILE A 398 -1.33 -17.88 -18.65
CA ILE A 398 -1.92 -18.22 -17.37
C ILE A 398 -3.06 -17.27 -17.05
N HIS A 399 -2.81 -15.96 -17.14
CA HIS A 399 -3.82 -14.95 -16.84
C HIS A 399 -5.05 -15.10 -17.77
N SER A 400 -4.83 -15.23 -19.07
CA SER A 400 -5.91 -15.47 -20.03
C SER A 400 -6.68 -16.75 -19.74
N GLY A 401 -5.98 -17.83 -19.35
CA GLY A 401 -6.63 -19.07 -18.93
C GLY A 401 -7.49 -18.90 -17.67
N MET A 402 -7.04 -18.08 -16.71
CA MET A 402 -7.83 -17.75 -15.52
C MET A 402 -9.07 -16.91 -15.86
N GLN A 403 -8.93 -15.93 -16.79
CA GLN A 403 -10.08 -15.12 -17.27
C GLN A 403 -11.10 -16.00 -18.03
N SER A 404 -10.64 -16.88 -18.89
CA SER A 404 -11.52 -17.85 -19.57
C SER A 404 -12.23 -18.77 -18.57
N ALA A 405 -11.52 -19.26 -17.56
CA ALA A 405 -12.11 -20.12 -16.53
C ALA A 405 -13.23 -19.41 -15.74
N VAL A 406 -13.08 -18.16 -15.37
CA VAL A 406 -14.14 -17.43 -14.66
C VAL A 406 -15.32 -17.12 -15.59
N ALA A 407 -15.09 -16.84 -16.85
CA ALA A 407 -16.14 -16.63 -17.84
C ALA A 407 -16.95 -17.92 -18.08
N ASP A 408 -16.26 -19.05 -18.24
CA ASP A 408 -16.89 -20.33 -18.59
C ASP A 408 -17.51 -21.03 -17.38
N TYR A 409 -16.94 -20.88 -16.19
CA TYR A 409 -17.30 -21.65 -14.98
C TYR A 409 -17.73 -20.81 -13.79
N GLY A 410 -17.71 -19.46 -13.89
CA GLY A 410 -18.12 -18.58 -12.81
C GLY A 410 -19.56 -18.80 -12.34
N TYR A 411 -20.46 -19.26 -13.25
CA TYR A 411 -21.84 -19.61 -12.92
C TYR A 411 -21.96 -20.78 -11.90
N LEU A 412 -20.92 -21.62 -11.79
CA LEU A 412 -20.88 -22.71 -10.80
C LEU A 412 -20.88 -22.20 -9.36
N LEU A 413 -20.52 -20.95 -9.16
CA LEU A 413 -20.51 -20.30 -7.85
C LEU A 413 -21.91 -19.91 -7.38
N ASP A 414 -22.85 -19.69 -8.31
CA ASP A 414 -24.20 -19.25 -8.00
C ASP A 414 -24.95 -20.34 -7.22
N ASP A 415 -25.53 -19.97 -6.11
CA ASP A 415 -26.09 -20.88 -5.11
C ASP A 415 -27.58 -20.61 -4.80
N GLY A 416 -28.19 -19.72 -5.58
CA GLY A 416 -29.60 -19.31 -5.44
C GLY A 416 -29.80 -18.11 -4.51
N THR A 417 -28.73 -17.55 -3.92
CA THR A 417 -28.80 -16.33 -3.10
C THR A 417 -28.57 -15.05 -3.91
N GLY A 418 -28.10 -15.19 -5.15
CA GLY A 418 -27.76 -14.11 -6.05
C GLY A 418 -26.52 -14.44 -6.88
N ARG A 419 -25.98 -13.43 -7.58
CA ARG A 419 -24.70 -13.55 -8.27
C ARG A 419 -23.57 -13.53 -7.24
N VAL A 420 -22.84 -14.62 -7.14
CA VAL A 420 -21.70 -14.76 -6.24
C VAL A 420 -20.46 -14.21 -6.92
N GLU A 421 -19.76 -13.26 -6.29
CA GLU A 421 -18.50 -12.71 -6.76
C GLU A 421 -17.30 -13.55 -6.31
N VAL A 422 -16.16 -13.32 -6.96
CA VAL A 422 -14.96 -14.15 -6.79
C VAL A 422 -13.68 -13.32 -6.92
N GLY A 423 -12.69 -13.64 -6.06
CA GLY A 423 -11.32 -13.18 -6.19
C GLY A 423 -10.35 -14.35 -6.16
N ASN A 424 -9.44 -14.45 -7.12
CA ASN A 424 -8.37 -15.46 -7.12
C ASN A 424 -7.02 -14.83 -7.40
N VAL A 425 -5.96 -15.37 -6.79
CA VAL A 425 -4.58 -14.97 -7.03
C VAL A 425 -3.69 -16.21 -7.13
N LEU A 426 -2.95 -16.32 -8.23
CA LEU A 426 -1.92 -17.34 -8.42
C LEU A 426 -0.54 -16.73 -8.22
N MET A 427 0.23 -17.32 -7.33
CA MET A 427 1.53 -16.81 -6.89
C MET A 427 2.62 -17.88 -6.98
N ASP A 428 3.79 -17.49 -7.44
CA ASP A 428 5.00 -18.31 -7.39
C ASP A 428 5.55 -18.35 -5.95
N ASN A 429 5.81 -19.56 -5.44
CA ASN A 429 6.21 -19.73 -4.05
C ASN A 429 7.63 -19.26 -3.76
N GLN A 430 8.52 -19.25 -4.75
CA GLN A 430 9.92 -18.93 -4.54
C GLN A 430 10.25 -17.44 -4.67
N THR A 431 9.37 -16.69 -5.34
CA THR A 431 9.62 -15.28 -5.65
C THR A 431 8.57 -14.32 -5.10
N GLY A 432 7.37 -14.83 -4.76
CA GLY A 432 6.22 -13.97 -4.43
C GLY A 432 5.60 -13.28 -5.65
N ALA A 433 6.05 -13.59 -6.85
CA ALA A 433 5.53 -13.03 -8.09
C ALA A 433 4.09 -13.51 -8.34
N ILE A 434 3.20 -12.59 -8.66
CA ILE A 434 1.82 -12.90 -9.06
C ILE A 434 1.81 -13.19 -10.55
N LEU A 435 1.47 -14.43 -10.92
CA LEU A 435 1.47 -14.90 -12.30
C LEU A 435 0.15 -14.66 -13.03
N GLY A 436 -0.92 -14.50 -12.28
CA GLY A 436 -2.25 -14.22 -12.78
C GLY A 436 -3.27 -14.08 -11.65
N PHE A 437 -4.41 -13.50 -11.94
CA PHE A 437 -5.48 -13.31 -10.96
C PHE A 437 -6.85 -13.18 -11.62
N VAL A 438 -7.91 -13.34 -10.83
CA VAL A 438 -9.29 -13.02 -11.17
C VAL A 438 -9.76 -11.94 -10.20
N GLY A 439 -10.09 -10.75 -10.70
CA GLY A 439 -10.55 -9.63 -9.88
C GLY A 439 -12.06 -9.66 -9.62
N GLY A 440 -12.81 -10.37 -10.43
CA GLY A 440 -14.26 -10.52 -10.38
C GLY A 440 -14.76 -11.27 -11.59
N ARG A 441 -16.08 -11.47 -11.71
CA ARG A 441 -16.67 -12.23 -12.82
C ARG A 441 -16.75 -11.46 -14.14
N ASN A 442 -16.94 -10.14 -14.07
CA ASN A 442 -17.01 -9.27 -15.25
C ASN A 442 -16.72 -7.82 -14.85
N TYR A 443 -15.62 -7.25 -15.34
CA TYR A 443 -15.23 -5.88 -15.05
C TYR A 443 -16.25 -4.84 -15.50
N GLN A 444 -16.96 -5.07 -16.62
CA GLN A 444 -17.93 -4.10 -17.13
C GLN A 444 -19.17 -4.00 -16.24
N GLU A 445 -19.48 -5.04 -15.50
CA GLU A 445 -20.63 -5.09 -14.60
C GLU A 445 -20.25 -4.70 -13.16
N ASN A 446 -19.04 -5.08 -12.72
CA ASN A 446 -18.55 -4.81 -11.39
C ASN A 446 -17.05 -4.49 -11.45
N GLN A 447 -16.66 -3.26 -11.11
CA GLN A 447 -15.27 -2.78 -11.13
C GLN A 447 -14.53 -3.05 -9.81
N ASN A 448 -15.21 -3.55 -8.78
CA ASN A 448 -14.60 -3.89 -7.51
C ASN A 448 -13.63 -5.07 -7.67
N ASN A 449 -12.36 -4.83 -7.41
CA ASN A 449 -11.32 -5.87 -7.53
C ASN A 449 -11.23 -6.70 -6.25
N HIS A 450 -11.90 -7.84 -6.24
CA HIS A 450 -11.94 -8.74 -5.09
C HIS A 450 -10.60 -9.44 -4.81
N ALA A 451 -9.67 -9.43 -5.76
CA ALA A 451 -8.34 -9.98 -5.55
C ALA A 451 -7.40 -9.05 -4.78
N PHE A 452 -7.47 -7.72 -5.02
CA PHE A 452 -6.51 -6.74 -4.51
C PHE A 452 -7.09 -5.65 -3.61
N ASP A 453 -8.34 -5.23 -3.85
CA ASP A 453 -8.90 -4.04 -3.19
C ASP A 453 -9.88 -4.40 -2.07
N THR A 454 -10.68 -5.45 -2.27
CA THR A 454 -11.66 -5.89 -1.29
C THR A 454 -10.98 -6.64 -0.14
N LYS A 455 -11.08 -6.10 1.06
CA LYS A 455 -10.63 -6.77 2.30
C LYS A 455 -11.80 -7.53 2.94
N ARG A 456 -11.56 -8.79 3.31
CA ARG A 456 -12.54 -9.69 3.92
C ARG A 456 -11.90 -10.50 5.04
N SER A 457 -12.72 -10.94 6.00
CA SER A 457 -12.24 -11.86 7.03
C SER A 457 -11.78 -13.18 6.41
N PRO A 458 -10.53 -13.62 6.68
CA PRO A 458 -10.02 -14.89 6.17
C PRO A 458 -10.60 -16.12 6.86
N ALA A 459 -11.44 -15.93 7.87
CA ALA A 459 -12.10 -16.99 8.61
C ALA A 459 -11.10 -18.06 9.11
N SER A 460 -11.48 -19.33 9.02
CA SER A 460 -10.66 -20.47 9.48
C SER A 460 -9.38 -20.73 8.67
N THR A 461 -9.13 -20.05 7.58
CA THR A 461 -7.84 -20.12 6.87
C THR A 461 -6.72 -19.42 7.66
N THR A 462 -7.06 -18.67 8.69
CA THR A 462 -6.10 -18.06 9.63
C THR A 462 -5.43 -19.09 10.55
N LYS A 463 -6.11 -20.21 10.88
CA LYS A 463 -5.66 -21.20 11.87
C LYS A 463 -4.26 -21.76 11.64
N PRO A 464 -3.89 -22.18 10.42
CA PRO A 464 -2.54 -22.68 10.13
C PRO A 464 -1.45 -21.62 10.33
N LEU A 465 -1.74 -20.37 9.97
CA LEU A 465 -0.78 -19.27 10.02
C LEU A 465 -0.59 -18.72 11.44
N LEU A 466 -1.67 -18.40 12.13
CA LEU A 466 -1.63 -17.60 13.35
C LEU A 466 -1.59 -18.46 14.63
N ALA A 467 -2.19 -19.65 14.61
CA ALA A 467 -2.26 -20.50 15.80
C ALA A 467 -1.34 -21.71 15.69
N TYR A 468 -1.66 -22.67 14.83
CA TYR A 468 -0.99 -23.97 14.81
C TYR A 468 0.45 -23.89 14.32
N GLY A 469 0.73 -23.14 13.24
CA GLY A 469 2.07 -22.95 12.73
C GLY A 469 3.00 -22.34 13.77
N ILE A 470 2.54 -21.29 14.46
CA ILE A 470 3.33 -20.64 15.52
C ILE A 470 3.55 -21.59 16.71
N ALA A 471 2.52 -22.34 17.13
CA ALA A 471 2.65 -23.26 18.25
C ALA A 471 3.62 -24.43 17.95
N ILE A 472 3.63 -24.91 16.70
CA ILE A 472 4.60 -25.92 16.24
C ILE A 472 6.01 -25.32 16.21
N ASP A 473 6.15 -24.09 15.69
CA ASP A 473 7.44 -23.41 15.58
C ASP A 473 8.08 -23.12 16.93
N GLN A 474 7.27 -22.79 17.92
CA GLN A 474 7.67 -22.63 19.31
C GLN A 474 7.93 -23.96 20.03
N GLY A 475 7.77 -25.10 19.34
CA GLY A 475 7.96 -26.44 19.93
C GLY A 475 6.93 -26.80 21.00
N LEU A 476 5.79 -26.11 21.04
CA LEU A 476 4.71 -26.34 22.02
C LEU A 476 3.78 -27.47 21.62
N MET A 477 3.80 -27.85 20.33
CA MET A 477 3.00 -28.97 19.81
C MET A 477 3.71 -29.67 18.65
N GLY A 478 3.35 -30.95 18.43
CA GLY A 478 3.72 -31.72 17.27
C GLY A 478 2.50 -32.18 16.49
N SER A 479 2.70 -32.95 15.41
CA SER A 479 1.62 -33.36 14.50
C SER A 479 0.48 -34.12 15.17
N GLU A 480 0.80 -34.91 16.19
CA GLU A 480 -0.13 -35.81 16.91
C GLU A 480 -0.55 -35.25 18.28
N THR A 481 -0.30 -33.96 18.53
CA THR A 481 -0.73 -33.30 19.78
C THR A 481 -2.24 -33.36 19.92
N ILE A 482 -2.69 -33.74 21.12
CA ILE A 482 -4.11 -33.74 21.46
C ILE A 482 -4.57 -32.36 21.92
N LEU A 483 -5.75 -31.98 21.47
CA LEU A 483 -6.39 -30.69 21.73
C LEU A 483 -7.78 -30.93 22.35
N SER A 484 -8.15 -30.09 23.30
CA SER A 484 -9.51 -30.13 23.82
C SER A 484 -10.48 -29.51 22.81
N ASN A 485 -11.54 -30.23 22.52
CA ASN A 485 -12.71 -29.77 21.78
C ASN A 485 -13.98 -29.91 22.61
N TYR A 486 -13.87 -29.98 23.94
CA TYR A 486 -15.04 -29.92 24.83
C TYR A 486 -15.70 -28.56 24.75
N PRO A 487 -17.03 -28.50 24.94
CA PRO A 487 -17.77 -27.23 24.91
C PRO A 487 -17.14 -26.18 25.83
N THR A 488 -16.82 -25.02 25.26
CA THR A 488 -16.23 -23.90 26.00
C THR A 488 -16.75 -22.57 25.49
N ASN A 489 -16.55 -21.52 26.27
CA ASN A 489 -17.00 -20.17 25.95
C ASN A 489 -15.80 -19.22 25.83
N PHE A 490 -16.00 -18.14 25.09
CA PHE A 490 -15.16 -16.94 25.16
C PHE A 490 -15.29 -16.28 26.55
N ALA A 491 -14.38 -15.37 26.87
CA ALA A 491 -14.41 -14.62 28.14
C ALA A 491 -15.69 -13.82 28.34
N ASN A 492 -16.37 -13.42 27.27
CA ASN A 492 -17.65 -12.72 27.29
C ASN A 492 -18.86 -13.64 27.54
N GLY A 493 -18.65 -14.95 27.79
CA GLY A 493 -19.69 -15.94 28.04
C GLY A 493 -20.32 -16.57 26.80
N ASN A 494 -20.04 -16.08 25.60
CA ASN A 494 -20.59 -16.63 24.37
C ASN A 494 -19.96 -18.00 24.06
N PRO A 495 -20.75 -19.03 23.65
CA PRO A 495 -20.21 -20.32 23.31
C PRO A 495 -19.36 -20.27 22.03
N ILE A 496 -18.27 -21.02 22.02
CA ILE A 496 -17.46 -21.22 20.82
C ILE A 496 -18.10 -22.32 20.00
N MET A 497 -18.71 -21.94 18.88
CA MET A 497 -19.46 -22.84 18.01
C MET A 497 -18.66 -23.22 16.76
N TYR A 498 -18.90 -24.42 16.26
CA TYR A 498 -18.55 -24.82 14.90
C TYR A 498 -19.84 -25.25 14.19
N ALA A 499 -20.30 -24.48 13.23
CA ALA A 499 -21.66 -24.60 12.67
C ALA A 499 -22.68 -24.67 13.85
N ASN A 500 -23.41 -25.74 14.02
CA ASN A 500 -24.36 -25.93 15.13
C ASN A 500 -23.82 -26.84 16.25
N SER A 501 -22.51 -27.19 16.23
CA SER A 501 -21.90 -28.06 17.23
C SER A 501 -21.12 -27.29 18.28
N LYS A 502 -21.32 -27.68 19.53
CA LYS A 502 -20.61 -27.12 20.70
C LYS A 502 -19.25 -27.82 20.96
N GLY A 503 -18.85 -28.75 20.14
CA GLY A 503 -17.64 -29.55 20.33
C GLY A 503 -17.87 -30.89 21.04
N THR A 504 -16.88 -31.77 20.96
CA THR A 504 -16.96 -33.15 21.48
C THR A 504 -15.58 -33.68 21.87
N GLY A 505 -15.28 -33.77 23.12
CA GLY A 505 -14.12 -34.55 23.65
C GLY A 505 -12.73 -34.04 23.23
N MET A 506 -11.75 -34.91 23.33
CA MET A 506 -10.37 -34.67 22.90
C MET A 506 -10.18 -35.13 21.45
N MET A 507 -9.29 -34.48 20.70
CA MET A 507 -8.98 -34.85 19.32
C MET A 507 -7.53 -34.51 18.95
N THR A 508 -7.02 -35.12 17.89
CA THR A 508 -5.71 -34.78 17.33
C THR A 508 -5.71 -33.45 16.61
N LEU A 509 -4.53 -32.81 16.44
CA LEU A 509 -4.33 -31.64 15.61
C LEU A 509 -4.82 -31.87 14.16
N GLY A 510 -4.52 -33.06 13.59
CA GLY A 510 -4.98 -33.43 12.24
C GLY A 510 -6.50 -33.41 12.13
N GLU A 511 -7.22 -34.01 13.08
CA GLU A 511 -8.69 -33.96 13.13
C GLU A 511 -9.21 -32.55 13.31
N ALA A 512 -8.59 -31.77 14.20
CA ALA A 512 -8.99 -30.35 14.42
C ALA A 512 -8.87 -29.51 13.14
N LEU A 513 -7.83 -29.73 12.34
CA LEU A 513 -7.63 -29.06 11.05
C LEU A 513 -8.57 -29.59 9.96
N ASN A 514 -8.75 -30.92 9.86
CA ASN A 514 -9.58 -31.57 8.85
C ASN A 514 -11.04 -31.14 8.96
N TYR A 515 -11.55 -31.07 10.19
CA TYR A 515 -12.91 -30.58 10.46
C TYR A 515 -12.98 -29.06 10.65
N SER A 516 -11.83 -28.41 10.75
CA SER A 516 -11.76 -26.96 10.98
C SER A 516 -12.40 -26.48 12.28
N TRP A 517 -12.33 -27.31 13.37
CA TRP A 517 -12.90 -26.96 14.67
C TRP A 517 -12.38 -25.65 15.24
N ASN A 518 -13.24 -24.90 15.93
CA ASN A 518 -12.92 -23.58 16.47
C ASN A 518 -12.30 -23.66 17.88
N ILE A 519 -12.82 -24.54 18.73
CA ILE A 519 -12.35 -24.68 20.13
C ILE A 519 -10.86 -25.04 20.21
N PRO A 520 -10.34 -26.01 19.43
CA PRO A 520 -8.90 -26.33 19.42
C PRO A 520 -8.02 -25.13 19.02
N ALA A 521 -8.46 -24.33 18.04
CA ALA A 521 -7.75 -23.14 17.62
C ALA A 521 -7.75 -22.03 18.69
N TYR A 522 -8.88 -21.84 19.36
CA TYR A 522 -9.00 -20.94 20.51
C TYR A 522 -8.03 -21.29 21.63
N TRP A 523 -8.00 -22.57 22.07
CA TRP A 523 -7.09 -23.02 23.11
C TRP A 523 -5.63 -22.88 22.72
N THR A 524 -5.29 -23.20 21.47
CA THR A 524 -3.93 -23.01 20.96
C THR A 524 -3.52 -21.54 21.02
N TYR A 525 -4.38 -20.65 20.56
CA TYR A 525 -4.09 -19.19 20.56
C TYR A 525 -4.00 -18.65 21.99
N ARG A 526 -4.90 -19.08 22.87
CA ARG A 526 -4.88 -18.74 24.29
C ARG A 526 -3.56 -19.16 24.94
N MET A 527 -3.10 -20.39 24.70
CA MET A 527 -1.81 -20.88 25.17
C MET A 527 -0.64 -20.01 24.68
N LEU A 528 -0.63 -19.62 23.41
CA LEU A 528 0.41 -18.74 22.85
C LEU A 528 0.44 -17.39 23.60
N ARG A 529 -0.71 -16.81 23.85
CA ARG A 529 -0.83 -15.54 24.61
C ARG A 529 -0.36 -15.69 26.05
N GLU A 530 -0.81 -16.73 26.77
CA GLU A 530 -0.42 -17.01 28.15
C GLU A 530 1.08 -17.26 28.30
N LYS A 531 1.74 -17.81 27.27
CA LYS A 531 3.19 -18.00 27.22
C LYS A 531 3.95 -16.77 26.74
N GLY A 532 3.28 -15.67 26.38
CA GLY A 532 3.93 -14.45 25.91
C GLY A 532 4.61 -14.59 24.55
N VAL A 533 4.13 -15.51 23.69
CA VAL A 533 4.69 -15.70 22.34
C VAL A 533 4.38 -14.47 21.47
N ASP A 534 5.38 -13.98 20.74
CA ASP A 534 5.25 -12.84 19.84
C ASP A 534 4.51 -13.21 18.54
N VAL A 535 3.20 -13.47 18.68
CA VAL A 535 2.32 -13.75 17.53
C VAL A 535 2.31 -12.57 16.54
N LYS A 536 2.39 -11.33 17.06
CA LYS A 536 2.43 -10.11 16.25
C LYS A 536 3.62 -10.12 15.29
N GLY A 537 4.82 -10.39 15.80
CA GLY A 537 6.02 -10.44 14.99
C GLY A 537 5.96 -11.49 13.87
N TYR A 538 5.30 -12.65 14.10
CA TYR A 538 5.07 -13.63 13.04
C TYR A 538 4.17 -13.08 11.93
N MET A 539 3.06 -12.45 12.29
CA MET A 539 2.08 -11.96 11.32
C MET A 539 2.62 -10.75 10.54
N GLU A 540 3.29 -9.82 11.21
CA GLU A 540 3.91 -8.64 10.57
C GLU A 540 5.01 -9.03 9.56
N LYS A 541 5.78 -10.08 9.82
CA LYS A 541 6.76 -10.61 8.85
C LYS A 541 6.12 -11.10 7.56
N MET A 542 4.85 -11.46 7.58
CA MET A 542 4.05 -11.84 6.41
C MET A 542 3.19 -10.68 5.88
N GLY A 543 3.41 -9.44 6.36
CA GLY A 543 2.70 -8.25 5.91
C GLY A 543 1.26 -8.12 6.41
N TYR A 544 0.85 -8.86 7.46
CA TYR A 544 -0.48 -8.71 8.05
C TYR A 544 -0.51 -7.50 8.98
N GLU A 545 -1.49 -6.63 8.78
CA GLU A 545 -1.79 -5.50 9.64
C GLU A 545 -3.00 -5.84 10.52
N ILE A 546 -2.75 -6.38 11.70
CA ILE A 546 -3.80 -6.77 12.64
C ILE A 546 -3.87 -5.72 13.76
N PRO A 547 -5.00 -5.00 13.89
CA PRO A 547 -5.10 -3.89 14.84
C PRO A 547 -4.98 -4.33 16.29
N GLU A 548 -5.54 -5.50 16.66
CA GLU A 548 -5.63 -5.96 18.04
C GLU A 548 -5.42 -7.47 18.18
N TYR A 549 -4.37 -7.85 18.89
CA TYR A 549 -4.03 -9.24 19.22
C TYR A 549 -4.71 -9.75 20.51
N GLY A 550 -5.51 -8.91 21.17
CA GLY A 550 -6.31 -9.28 22.33
C GLY A 550 -7.57 -10.10 22.02
N ILE A 551 -8.01 -10.06 20.78
CA ILE A 551 -9.26 -10.69 20.32
C ILE A 551 -9.15 -12.22 20.38
N GLU A 552 -10.00 -12.88 21.18
CA GLU A 552 -9.97 -14.34 21.37
C GLU A 552 -10.36 -15.12 20.11
N SER A 553 -11.18 -14.54 19.23
CA SER A 553 -11.59 -15.15 17.96
C SER A 553 -10.60 -14.91 16.81
N LEU A 554 -9.45 -14.30 17.08
CA LEU A 554 -8.44 -13.99 16.06
C LEU A 554 -8.05 -15.21 15.21
N PRO A 555 -7.81 -16.43 15.79
CA PRO A 555 -7.47 -17.61 14.99
C PRO A 555 -8.60 -18.12 14.07
N MET A 556 -9.82 -17.62 14.28
CA MET A 556 -10.97 -17.87 13.41
C MET A 556 -11.24 -16.73 12.43
N GLY A 557 -10.33 -15.76 12.32
CA GLY A 557 -10.45 -14.59 11.44
C GLY A 557 -11.17 -13.39 12.05
N GLY A 558 -11.56 -13.44 13.32
CA GLY A 558 -12.23 -12.31 13.99
C GLY A 558 -11.26 -11.15 14.17
N GLY A 559 -11.61 -9.95 13.67
CA GLY A 559 -10.75 -8.77 13.73
C GLY A 559 -9.59 -8.73 12.72
N ILE A 560 -9.61 -9.63 11.74
CA ILE A 560 -8.65 -9.67 10.62
C ILE A 560 -9.41 -9.43 9.33
N GLU A 561 -8.91 -8.50 8.54
CA GLU A 561 -9.38 -8.28 7.17
C GLU A 561 -8.20 -8.27 6.22
N VAL A 562 -8.29 -9.04 5.14
CA VAL A 562 -7.22 -9.23 4.16
C VAL A 562 -7.77 -9.24 2.74
N THR A 563 -6.93 -8.84 1.78
CA THR A 563 -7.19 -9.11 0.36
C THR A 563 -6.80 -10.54 0.02
N VAL A 564 -7.33 -11.08 -1.08
CA VAL A 564 -6.93 -12.41 -1.55
C VAL A 564 -5.44 -12.47 -1.83
N ALA A 565 -4.88 -11.42 -2.45
CA ALA A 565 -3.44 -11.33 -2.73
C ALA A 565 -2.59 -11.40 -1.45
N GLN A 566 -2.97 -10.67 -0.39
CA GLN A 566 -2.26 -10.69 0.87
C GLN A 566 -2.35 -12.06 1.56
N HIS A 567 -3.53 -12.68 1.57
CA HIS A 567 -3.72 -13.98 2.22
C HIS A 567 -3.06 -15.12 1.47
N THR A 568 -3.04 -15.06 0.12
CA THR A 568 -2.29 -15.97 -0.72
C THR A 568 -0.79 -15.94 -0.39
N ASN A 569 -0.25 -14.74 -0.14
CA ASN A 569 1.14 -14.55 0.24
C ASN A 569 1.48 -15.15 1.61
N GLY A 570 0.54 -15.13 2.56
CA GLY A 570 0.70 -15.87 3.83
C GLY A 570 0.81 -17.37 3.61
N TYR A 571 -0.01 -17.97 2.74
CA TYR A 571 0.05 -19.41 2.41
C TYR A 571 1.28 -19.79 1.59
N GLN A 572 1.74 -18.88 0.70
CA GLN A 572 3.03 -19.03 0.02
C GLN A 572 4.17 -19.30 1.02
N THR A 573 4.17 -18.61 2.15
CA THR A 573 5.18 -18.79 3.20
C THR A 573 5.21 -20.24 3.72
N LEU A 574 4.05 -20.85 3.98
CA LEU A 574 3.99 -22.25 4.41
C LEU A 574 4.41 -23.22 3.30
N ALA A 575 4.00 -22.93 2.06
CA ALA A 575 4.37 -23.76 0.91
C ALA A 575 5.87 -23.66 0.57
N ASN A 576 6.51 -22.54 0.87
CA ASN A 576 7.92 -22.27 0.64
C ASN A 576 8.79 -22.48 1.88
N ASN A 577 8.60 -23.57 2.58
CA ASN A 577 9.44 -23.95 3.73
C ASN A 577 9.60 -22.84 4.81
N GLY A 578 8.57 -22.05 5.00
CA GLY A 578 8.51 -20.98 6.00
C GLY A 578 9.16 -19.67 5.58
N VAL A 579 9.58 -19.54 4.33
CA VAL A 579 10.18 -18.30 3.78
C VAL A 579 9.11 -17.47 3.08
N TYR A 580 8.92 -16.25 3.55
CA TYR A 580 8.07 -15.26 2.95
C TYR A 580 8.84 -14.47 1.89
N HIS A 581 8.25 -14.33 0.72
CA HIS A 581 8.65 -13.40 -0.35
C HIS A 581 7.54 -12.41 -0.56
N GLN A 582 7.87 -11.12 -0.60
CA GLN A 582 6.84 -10.10 -0.75
C GLN A 582 6.13 -10.23 -2.10
N LYS A 583 4.80 -10.27 -2.07
CA LYS A 583 3.98 -10.25 -3.30
C LYS A 583 4.26 -9.02 -4.15
N HIS A 584 4.28 -9.19 -5.46
CA HIS A 584 4.43 -8.09 -6.41
C HIS A 584 3.83 -8.46 -7.77
N VAL A 585 3.33 -7.44 -8.47
CA VAL A 585 2.81 -7.55 -9.84
C VAL A 585 3.81 -6.93 -10.82
N ILE A 586 4.64 -5.98 -10.37
CA ILE A 586 5.63 -5.31 -11.22
C ILE A 586 7.02 -5.84 -10.90
N SER A 587 7.71 -6.31 -11.93
CA SER A 587 9.12 -6.69 -11.86
C SER A 587 10.07 -5.53 -12.11
N LYS A 588 9.71 -4.60 -13.05
CA LYS A 588 10.60 -3.51 -13.46
C LYS A 588 9.82 -2.33 -14.05
N ILE A 589 10.34 -1.12 -13.83
CA ILE A 589 9.90 0.11 -14.50
C ILE A 589 11.16 0.78 -15.10
N GLU A 590 11.17 0.96 -16.41
CA GLU A 590 12.27 1.56 -17.17
C GLU A 590 11.78 2.81 -17.90
N ALA A 591 12.57 3.89 -17.86
CA ALA A 591 12.34 5.06 -18.69
C ALA A 591 12.77 4.79 -20.13
N ALA A 592 12.29 5.60 -21.09
CA ALA A 592 12.60 5.46 -22.52
C ALA A 592 14.11 5.48 -22.85
N ASN A 593 14.92 6.14 -22.02
CA ASN A 593 16.39 6.19 -22.16
C ASN A 593 17.11 4.97 -21.53
N GLY A 594 16.38 3.93 -21.10
CA GLY A 594 16.94 2.73 -20.47
C GLY A 594 17.28 2.89 -18.98
N ARG A 595 16.99 4.05 -18.35
CA ARG A 595 17.19 4.23 -16.90
C ARG A 595 16.16 3.42 -16.14
N VAL A 596 16.63 2.55 -15.25
CA VAL A 596 15.78 1.80 -14.33
C VAL A 596 15.29 2.72 -13.22
N VAL A 597 13.98 2.85 -13.09
CA VAL A 597 13.30 3.62 -12.05
C VAL A 597 12.94 2.71 -10.86
N TYR A 598 12.50 1.51 -11.17
CA TYR A 598 12.20 0.48 -10.20
C TYR A 598 12.58 -0.89 -10.75
N GLU A 599 13.14 -1.73 -9.90
CA GLU A 599 13.35 -3.14 -10.15
C GLU A 599 13.11 -3.88 -8.82
N TYR A 600 12.25 -4.89 -8.88
CA TYR A 600 11.94 -5.67 -7.70
C TYR A 600 13.21 -6.29 -7.12
N GLN A 601 13.44 -6.07 -5.85
CA GLN A 601 14.52 -6.66 -5.09
C GLN A 601 13.94 -7.61 -4.07
N ASP A 602 14.18 -8.91 -4.26
CA ASP A 602 13.72 -9.91 -3.33
C ASP A 602 14.44 -9.78 -1.98
N LYS A 603 13.65 -9.74 -0.91
CA LYS A 603 14.11 -9.69 0.48
C LYS A 603 13.42 -10.80 1.27
N PRO A 604 13.86 -12.06 1.12
CA PRO A 604 13.20 -13.18 1.76
C PRO A 604 13.29 -13.09 3.28
N VAL A 605 12.19 -13.42 3.96
CA VAL A 605 12.09 -13.39 5.41
C VAL A 605 11.72 -14.79 5.92
N GLN A 606 12.56 -15.41 6.76
CA GLN A 606 12.20 -16.65 7.45
C GLN A 606 11.18 -16.32 8.54
N VAL A 607 9.95 -16.79 8.36
CA VAL A 607 8.83 -16.62 9.30
C VAL A 607 8.72 -17.81 10.21
N TYR A 608 8.63 -19.02 9.64
CA TYR A 608 8.61 -20.29 10.36
C TYR A 608 9.89 -21.08 10.06
N SER A 609 10.32 -21.93 10.98
CA SER A 609 11.37 -22.89 10.69
C SER A 609 10.94 -23.83 9.55
N LYS A 610 11.93 -24.36 8.79
CA LYS A 610 11.64 -25.38 7.77
C LYS A 610 10.94 -26.61 8.35
N ALA A 611 11.33 -27.01 9.54
CA ALA A 611 10.68 -28.11 10.27
C ALA A 611 9.18 -27.82 10.44
N THR A 612 8.83 -26.65 10.95
CA THR A 612 7.43 -26.23 11.14
C THR A 612 6.65 -26.22 9.84
N ALA A 613 7.20 -25.58 8.81
CA ALA A 613 6.53 -25.48 7.52
C ALA A 613 6.24 -26.89 6.95
N THR A 614 7.22 -27.81 6.99
CA THR A 614 7.03 -29.15 6.43
C THR A 614 6.07 -30.02 7.24
N ILE A 615 6.01 -29.84 8.57
CA ILE A 615 4.98 -30.49 9.41
C ILE A 615 3.59 -29.95 9.02
N MET A 616 3.44 -28.62 8.89
CA MET A 616 2.17 -28.00 8.47
C MET A 616 1.73 -28.43 7.06
N GLN A 617 2.67 -28.57 6.11
CA GLN A 617 2.40 -29.11 4.78
C GLN A 617 1.80 -30.53 4.85
N GLY A 618 2.33 -31.40 5.72
CA GLY A 618 1.77 -32.73 5.98
C GLY A 618 0.31 -32.65 6.46
N LEU A 619 0.05 -31.84 7.48
CA LEU A 619 -1.29 -31.64 8.05
C LEU A 619 -2.28 -31.03 7.04
N LEU A 620 -1.85 -30.04 6.25
CA LEU A 620 -2.70 -29.40 5.24
C LEU A 620 -2.98 -30.31 4.03
N ARG A 621 -2.11 -31.27 3.73
CA ARG A 621 -2.38 -32.33 2.73
C ARG A 621 -3.56 -33.20 3.16
N GLU A 622 -3.66 -33.51 4.43
CA GLU A 622 -4.75 -34.30 4.99
C GLU A 622 -6.10 -33.59 4.89
N VAL A 623 -6.14 -32.25 5.07
CA VAL A 623 -7.36 -31.46 4.90
C VAL A 623 -8.00 -31.69 3.54
N LEU A 624 -7.22 -31.67 2.46
CA LEU A 624 -7.72 -31.90 1.11
C LEU A 624 -8.08 -33.37 0.84
N SER A 625 -7.33 -34.29 1.45
CA SER A 625 -7.54 -35.76 1.29
C SER A 625 -8.74 -36.26 2.05
N SER A 626 -9.05 -35.66 3.20
CA SER A 626 -10.15 -36.08 4.09
C SER A 626 -11.54 -35.87 3.49
N ARG A 627 -11.70 -34.93 2.54
CA ARG A 627 -12.97 -34.54 1.92
C ARG A 627 -14.02 -34.03 2.93
N VAL A 628 -13.59 -33.63 4.13
CA VAL A 628 -14.53 -33.18 5.17
C VAL A 628 -15.03 -31.76 4.88
N THR A 629 -14.13 -30.83 4.54
CA THR A 629 -14.46 -29.42 4.34
C THR A 629 -14.42 -28.96 2.89
N THR A 630 -14.01 -29.81 1.95
CA THR A 630 -13.91 -29.48 0.52
C THR A 630 -14.02 -30.72 -0.36
N THR A 631 -14.65 -30.56 -1.53
CA THR A 631 -14.71 -31.59 -2.59
C THR A 631 -13.65 -31.37 -3.69
N PHE A 632 -12.76 -30.38 -3.52
CA PHE A 632 -11.79 -29.96 -4.54
C PHE A 632 -11.04 -31.13 -5.17
N LYS A 633 -10.43 -31.98 -4.35
CA LYS A 633 -9.61 -33.11 -4.86
C LYS A 633 -10.46 -34.13 -5.64
N SER A 634 -11.70 -34.34 -5.23
CA SER A 634 -12.63 -35.22 -5.95
C SER A 634 -13.01 -34.63 -7.31
N ASN A 635 -13.33 -33.34 -7.33
CA ASN A 635 -13.69 -32.63 -8.55
C ASN A 635 -12.51 -32.60 -9.53
N LEU A 636 -11.31 -32.26 -9.03
CA LEU A 636 -10.10 -32.27 -9.84
C LEU A 636 -9.75 -33.68 -10.37
N THR A 637 -9.97 -34.73 -9.58
CA THR A 637 -9.78 -36.12 -10.03
C THR A 637 -10.72 -36.45 -11.19
N SER A 638 -11.95 -35.96 -11.15
CA SER A 638 -12.92 -36.19 -12.24
C SER A 638 -12.56 -35.41 -13.50
N LEU A 639 -11.99 -34.24 -13.39
CA LEU A 639 -11.59 -33.38 -14.51
C LEU A 639 -10.22 -33.78 -15.09
N ASN A 640 -9.23 -34.01 -14.23
CA ASN A 640 -7.84 -34.28 -14.61
C ASN A 640 -7.17 -35.16 -13.54
N PRO A 641 -7.25 -36.51 -13.67
CA PRO A 641 -6.68 -37.44 -12.69
C PRO A 641 -5.17 -37.27 -12.50
N THR A 642 -4.45 -36.94 -13.57
CA THR A 642 -2.99 -36.71 -13.49
C THR A 642 -2.67 -35.48 -12.64
N LEU A 643 -3.35 -34.39 -12.85
CA LEU A 643 -3.18 -33.15 -12.09
C LEU A 643 -3.63 -33.31 -10.63
N ALA A 644 -4.67 -34.12 -10.38
CA ALA A 644 -5.11 -34.43 -9.03
C ALA A 644 -4.07 -35.22 -8.23
N ASN A 645 -3.11 -35.89 -8.88
CA ASN A 645 -2.01 -36.62 -8.23
C ASN A 645 -0.82 -35.71 -7.86
N ALA A 646 -0.80 -34.44 -8.27
CA ALA A 646 0.15 -33.48 -7.74
C ALA A 646 0.03 -33.37 -6.20
N ASP A 647 1.05 -32.90 -5.57
CA ASP A 647 1.07 -32.82 -4.10
C ASP A 647 0.38 -31.55 -3.60
N TRP A 648 -0.93 -31.65 -3.49
CA TRP A 648 -1.81 -30.55 -3.06
C TRP A 648 -1.90 -30.47 -1.55
N ILE A 649 -1.71 -29.28 -1.01
CA ILE A 649 -2.05 -28.87 0.35
C ILE A 649 -3.07 -27.73 0.32
N GLY A 650 -3.87 -27.58 1.36
CA GLY A 650 -4.82 -26.48 1.39
C GLY A 650 -5.66 -26.39 2.65
N LYS A 651 -6.46 -25.32 2.72
CA LYS A 651 -7.36 -25.06 3.84
C LYS A 651 -8.57 -24.27 3.36
N THR A 652 -9.74 -24.59 3.92
CA THR A 652 -10.98 -23.85 3.74
C THR A 652 -11.22 -22.85 4.86
N GLY A 653 -11.93 -21.78 4.56
CA GLY A 653 -12.44 -20.80 5.52
C GLY A 653 -13.89 -20.48 5.24
N THR A 654 -14.68 -20.27 6.29
CA THR A 654 -16.07 -19.82 6.20
C THR A 654 -16.33 -18.95 7.42
N THR A 655 -16.88 -17.76 7.24
CA THR A 655 -17.32 -16.89 8.33
C THR A 655 -18.58 -17.45 8.99
N ASN A 656 -18.86 -17.05 10.24
CA ASN A 656 -20.00 -17.59 11.00
C ASN A 656 -21.36 -17.38 10.36
N GLN A 657 -21.51 -16.34 9.55
CA GLN A 657 -22.75 -15.99 8.85
C GLN A 657 -22.75 -16.45 7.39
N ASP A 658 -21.77 -17.31 7.01
CA ASP A 658 -21.62 -17.81 5.64
C ASP A 658 -21.43 -16.68 4.58
N GLU A 659 -20.94 -15.47 4.98
CA GLU A 659 -20.76 -14.31 4.10
C GLU A 659 -19.51 -14.42 3.22
N ASN A 660 -18.46 -15.04 3.76
CA ASN A 660 -17.14 -15.13 3.12
C ASN A 660 -16.67 -16.58 3.15
N MET A 661 -16.35 -17.12 1.99
CA MET A 661 -15.84 -18.48 1.87
C MET A 661 -14.53 -18.51 1.12
N TRP A 662 -13.55 -19.20 1.68
CA TRP A 662 -12.19 -19.26 1.19
C TRP A 662 -11.76 -20.70 0.86
N LEU A 663 -10.91 -20.83 -0.15
CA LEU A 663 -10.15 -22.04 -0.42
C LEU A 663 -8.72 -21.67 -0.82
N MET A 664 -7.77 -22.02 0.02
CA MET A 664 -6.34 -21.85 -0.22
C MET A 664 -5.76 -23.18 -0.67
N LEU A 665 -5.04 -23.16 -1.77
CA LEU A 665 -4.44 -24.33 -2.41
C LEU A 665 -2.98 -24.06 -2.70
N SER A 666 -2.09 -25.02 -2.42
CA SER A 666 -0.69 -24.92 -2.81
C SER A 666 -0.14 -26.26 -3.30
N THR A 667 0.81 -26.18 -4.21
CA THR A 667 1.80 -27.22 -4.53
C THR A 667 3.19 -26.72 -4.10
N PRO A 668 4.27 -27.51 -4.22
CA PRO A 668 5.61 -26.98 -3.94
C PRO A 668 6.01 -25.75 -4.76
N ARG A 669 5.42 -25.55 -5.94
CA ARG A 669 5.76 -24.43 -6.83
C ARG A 669 4.87 -23.22 -6.66
N LEU A 670 3.56 -23.41 -6.53
CA LEU A 670 2.56 -22.35 -6.62
C LEU A 670 1.58 -22.39 -5.47
N THR A 671 1.07 -21.21 -5.15
CA THR A 671 -0.07 -21.02 -4.25
C THR A 671 -1.20 -20.30 -4.98
N LEU A 672 -2.41 -20.86 -4.91
CA LEU A 672 -3.65 -20.28 -5.45
C LEU A 672 -4.59 -19.97 -4.30
N GLY A 673 -4.84 -18.68 -4.07
CA GLY A 673 -5.87 -18.21 -3.16
C GLY A 673 -7.20 -18.00 -3.87
N GLY A 674 -8.30 -18.36 -3.20
CA GLY A 674 -9.64 -18.13 -3.70
C GLY A 674 -10.59 -17.68 -2.60
N TRP A 675 -11.34 -16.63 -2.88
CA TRP A 675 -12.44 -16.10 -2.09
C TRP A 675 -13.71 -16.02 -2.93
N ILE A 676 -14.84 -16.29 -2.31
CA ILE A 676 -16.17 -16.05 -2.87
C ILE A 676 -17.08 -15.38 -1.83
N GLY A 677 -18.00 -14.54 -2.28
CA GLY A 677 -18.96 -13.82 -1.45
C GLY A 677 -19.81 -12.85 -2.23
N HIS A 678 -20.60 -12.05 -1.52
CA HIS A 678 -21.36 -10.94 -2.09
C HIS A 678 -20.76 -9.59 -1.65
N ASP A 679 -20.91 -8.55 -2.47
CA ASP A 679 -20.38 -7.23 -2.17
C ASP A 679 -21.03 -6.57 -0.95
N ASP A 680 -22.32 -6.83 -0.76
CA ASP A 680 -23.11 -6.34 0.38
C ASP A 680 -23.04 -7.24 1.63
N ASN A 681 -22.20 -8.29 1.60
CA ASN A 681 -21.99 -9.25 2.69
C ASN A 681 -23.26 -10.07 3.08
N HIS A 682 -24.27 -10.23 2.23
CA HIS A 682 -25.31 -11.18 2.56
C HIS A 682 -24.79 -12.63 2.50
N SER A 683 -25.45 -13.53 3.23
CA SER A 683 -25.02 -14.92 3.40
C SER A 683 -25.12 -15.73 2.12
N LEU A 684 -24.08 -16.49 1.83
CA LEU A 684 -24.09 -17.58 0.86
C LEU A 684 -24.83 -18.81 1.40
N SER A 685 -25.24 -19.73 0.54
CA SER A 685 -25.73 -21.03 0.98
C SER A 685 -24.60 -21.85 1.63
N ARG A 686 -24.94 -22.71 2.61
CA ARG A 686 -23.96 -23.55 3.31
C ARG A 686 -23.14 -24.46 2.39
N ARG A 687 -23.65 -24.78 1.20
CA ARG A 687 -22.95 -25.60 0.22
C ARG A 687 -22.00 -24.83 -0.66
N ALA A 688 -22.10 -23.52 -0.76
CA ALA A 688 -21.31 -22.70 -1.64
C ALA A 688 -19.80 -22.92 -1.46
N GLY A 689 -19.27 -22.93 -0.22
CA GLY A 689 -17.87 -23.21 0.05
C GLY A 689 -17.47 -24.66 -0.17
N TYR A 690 -18.30 -25.61 0.27
CA TYR A 690 -17.99 -27.04 0.21
C TYR A 690 -18.02 -27.59 -1.21
N SER A 691 -19.04 -27.26 -1.99
CA SER A 691 -19.26 -27.82 -3.34
C SER A 691 -19.00 -26.82 -4.46
N ASN A 692 -19.61 -25.65 -4.43
CA ASN A 692 -19.59 -24.71 -5.55
C ASN A 692 -18.18 -24.10 -5.75
N ASN A 693 -17.60 -23.51 -4.69
CA ASN A 693 -16.24 -23.00 -4.74
C ASN A 693 -15.21 -24.10 -5.03
N SER A 694 -15.37 -25.29 -4.41
CA SER A 694 -14.49 -26.45 -4.68
C SER A 694 -14.55 -26.91 -6.12
N ASN A 695 -15.72 -26.86 -6.75
CA ASN A 695 -15.91 -27.25 -8.15
C ASN A 695 -15.29 -26.18 -9.08
N TYR A 696 -15.64 -24.93 -8.87
CA TYR A 696 -15.06 -23.80 -9.61
C TYR A 696 -13.53 -23.80 -9.54
N MET A 697 -12.94 -23.92 -8.32
CA MET A 697 -11.50 -23.93 -8.14
C MET A 697 -10.83 -25.12 -8.85
N ALA A 698 -11.50 -26.28 -8.97
CA ALA A 698 -10.98 -27.40 -9.72
C ALA A 698 -10.93 -27.11 -11.24
N HIS A 699 -11.96 -26.44 -11.78
CA HIS A 699 -11.96 -25.97 -13.17
C HIS A 699 -10.88 -24.90 -13.40
N LEU A 700 -10.73 -23.94 -12.50
CA LEU A 700 -9.70 -22.90 -12.56
C LEU A 700 -8.29 -23.51 -12.58
N VAL A 701 -8.00 -24.43 -11.67
CA VAL A 701 -6.71 -25.17 -11.61
C VAL A 701 -6.44 -25.93 -12.90
N ASN A 702 -7.46 -26.59 -13.45
CA ASN A 702 -7.34 -27.30 -14.72
C ASN A 702 -7.14 -26.37 -15.93
N ALA A 703 -7.79 -25.21 -15.97
CA ALA A 703 -7.59 -24.19 -17.00
C ALA A 703 -6.17 -23.60 -16.96
N ILE A 704 -5.63 -23.34 -15.77
CA ILE A 704 -4.23 -22.91 -15.58
C ILE A 704 -3.26 -23.98 -16.11
N GLN A 705 -3.52 -25.28 -15.82
CA GLN A 705 -2.74 -26.39 -16.36
C GLN A 705 -2.80 -26.48 -17.88
N GLN A 706 -3.95 -26.22 -18.47
CA GLN A 706 -4.13 -26.22 -19.93
C GLN A 706 -3.38 -25.04 -20.57
N ALA A 707 -3.42 -23.86 -19.95
CA ALA A 707 -2.72 -22.67 -20.40
C ALA A 707 -1.19 -22.81 -20.31
N SER A 708 -0.69 -23.46 -19.25
CA SER A 708 0.74 -23.68 -19.00
C SER A 708 0.96 -25.11 -18.49
N PRO A 709 1.17 -26.08 -19.39
CA PRO A 709 1.40 -27.47 -19.05
C PRO A 709 2.57 -27.63 -18.05
N SER A 710 2.38 -28.45 -17.04
CA SER A 710 3.38 -28.71 -15.97
C SER A 710 3.67 -27.56 -15.02
N ILE A 711 2.89 -26.48 -15.05
CA ILE A 711 3.11 -25.32 -14.16
C ILE A 711 3.02 -25.69 -12.67
N TRP A 712 2.12 -26.61 -12.30
CA TRP A 712 1.94 -27.07 -10.93
C TRP A 712 3.08 -27.95 -10.42
N GLY A 713 3.96 -28.45 -11.32
CA GLY A 713 5.09 -29.31 -10.98
C GLY A 713 4.70 -30.74 -10.65
N ASN A 714 5.74 -31.57 -10.50
CA ASN A 714 5.64 -32.95 -10.04
C ASN A 714 6.38 -33.18 -8.72
N GLU A 715 6.95 -32.11 -8.18
CA GLU A 715 7.66 -32.11 -6.91
C GLU A 715 6.72 -32.45 -5.77
N ARG A 716 7.28 -33.01 -4.68
CA ARG A 716 6.53 -33.29 -3.48
C ARG A 716 7.09 -32.51 -2.31
N PHE A 717 6.21 -32.10 -1.42
CA PHE A 717 6.62 -31.57 -0.13
C PHE A 717 7.32 -32.68 0.66
N ALA A 718 8.55 -32.44 1.03
CA ALA A 718 9.38 -33.37 1.78
C ALA A 718 9.56 -32.86 3.21
N LEU A 719 9.53 -33.81 4.15
CA LEU A 719 9.77 -33.47 5.55
C LEU A 719 11.23 -33.01 5.71
N ASP A 720 11.45 -31.90 6.37
CA ASP A 720 12.79 -31.36 6.61
C ASP A 720 13.59 -32.32 7.54
N PRO A 721 14.88 -32.58 7.27
CA PRO A 721 15.72 -33.45 8.10
C PRO A 721 15.85 -33.02 9.57
N SER A 722 15.59 -31.73 9.90
CA SER A 722 15.63 -31.23 11.28
C SER A 722 14.38 -31.58 12.09
N VAL A 723 13.34 -32.15 11.45
CA VAL A 723 12.14 -32.63 12.16
C VAL A 723 12.46 -33.82 13.03
N VAL A 724 12.12 -33.70 14.31
CA VAL A 724 12.28 -34.77 15.29
C VAL A 724 11.05 -35.69 15.27
N LYS A 725 11.30 -37.00 15.08
CA LYS A 725 10.25 -38.02 15.14
C LYS A 725 10.15 -38.54 16.56
N SER A 726 8.96 -38.64 17.09
CA SER A 726 8.68 -39.20 18.41
C SER A 726 7.53 -40.19 18.31
N GLU A 727 7.74 -41.41 18.86
CA GLU A 727 6.63 -42.34 19.04
C GLU A 727 5.79 -41.90 20.23
N VAL A 728 4.53 -41.63 19.99
CA VAL A 728 3.58 -41.11 20.98
C VAL A 728 2.35 -42.03 21.06
N LEU A 729 1.73 -42.08 22.20
CA LEU A 729 0.48 -42.81 22.40
C LEU A 729 -0.65 -42.09 21.61
N LYS A 730 -1.44 -42.87 20.89
CA LYS A 730 -2.62 -42.31 20.19
C LYS A 730 -3.62 -41.67 21.15
N SER A 731 -3.69 -42.14 22.40
CA SER A 731 -4.61 -41.65 23.42
C SER A 731 -4.24 -40.29 23.98
N THR A 732 -2.94 -39.99 24.11
CA THR A 732 -2.44 -38.78 24.78
C THR A 732 -1.61 -37.86 23.88
N GLY A 733 -1.18 -38.33 22.70
CA GLY A 733 -0.26 -37.57 21.85
C GLY A 733 1.13 -37.36 22.48
N GLN A 734 1.47 -38.07 23.55
CA GLN A 734 2.70 -37.98 24.34
C GLN A 734 3.39 -39.32 24.42
N LYS A 735 4.69 -39.33 24.79
CA LYS A 735 5.44 -40.60 24.97
C LYS A 735 4.83 -41.45 26.09
N PRO A 736 4.86 -42.77 26.00
CA PRO A 736 4.46 -43.65 27.13
C PRO A 736 5.12 -43.24 28.45
N GLY A 737 4.41 -43.38 29.55
CA GLY A 737 4.92 -43.01 30.86
C GLY A 737 3.94 -43.25 31.99
N LYS A 738 4.33 -42.93 33.22
CA LYS A 738 3.51 -43.03 34.40
C LYS A 738 2.90 -41.71 34.77
N VAL A 739 1.66 -41.70 35.17
CA VAL A 739 0.91 -40.49 35.57
C VAL A 739 0.02 -40.78 36.78
N SER A 740 -0.11 -39.79 37.65
CA SER A 740 -1.07 -39.92 38.76
C SER A 740 -2.47 -39.47 38.28
N VAL A 741 -3.40 -40.42 38.29
CA VAL A 741 -4.82 -40.17 37.97
C VAL A 741 -5.64 -40.50 39.22
N GLU A 742 -6.37 -39.53 39.77
CA GLU A 742 -7.16 -39.67 41.00
C GLU A 742 -6.36 -40.26 42.18
N GLY A 743 -5.08 -39.86 42.31
CA GLY A 743 -4.21 -40.32 43.39
C GLY A 743 -3.62 -41.74 43.21
N LYS A 744 -3.91 -42.40 42.10
CA LYS A 744 -3.32 -43.67 41.69
C LYS A 744 -2.29 -43.47 40.58
N GLU A 745 -1.11 -44.10 40.74
CA GLU A 745 -0.12 -44.17 39.68
C GLU A 745 -0.59 -45.14 38.59
N VAL A 746 -0.76 -44.65 37.38
CA VAL A 746 -1.18 -45.40 36.20
C VAL A 746 -0.04 -45.42 35.19
N GLU A 747 0.39 -46.60 34.75
CA GLU A 747 1.29 -46.73 33.63
C GLU A 747 0.49 -46.69 32.33
N VAL A 748 0.68 -45.60 31.57
CA VAL A 748 -0.08 -45.39 30.34
C VAL A 748 0.67 -46.00 29.17
N THR A 749 0.08 -47.08 28.65
CA THR A 749 0.57 -47.83 27.49
C THR A 749 -0.52 -47.96 26.44
N GLY A 750 -0.19 -48.36 25.21
CA GLY A 750 -1.18 -48.51 24.16
C GLY A 750 -0.58 -48.41 22.76
N SER A 751 -1.42 -48.32 21.76
CA SER A 751 -0.98 -48.13 20.38
C SER A 751 -0.31 -46.76 20.18
N THR A 752 0.83 -46.79 19.49
CA THR A 752 1.62 -45.59 19.18
C THR A 752 1.42 -45.11 17.74
N VAL A 753 1.83 -43.89 17.50
CA VAL A 753 1.93 -43.28 16.20
C VAL A 753 3.14 -42.35 16.20
N THR A 754 3.75 -42.13 15.02
CA THR A 754 4.87 -41.21 14.90
C THR A 754 4.37 -39.79 14.87
N SER A 755 4.79 -38.94 15.82
CA SER A 755 4.56 -37.53 15.92
C SER A 755 5.77 -36.75 15.45
N TYR A 756 5.56 -35.70 14.65
CA TYR A 756 6.60 -34.83 14.09
C TYR A 756 6.70 -33.53 14.89
N TRP A 757 7.92 -33.15 15.26
CA TRP A 757 8.19 -31.99 16.13
C TRP A 757 9.25 -31.06 15.51
N ALA A 758 9.07 -29.79 15.63
CA ALA A 758 10.06 -28.80 15.21
C ALA A 758 11.13 -28.52 16.29
N ASN A 759 10.88 -28.90 17.53
CA ASN A 759 11.84 -28.77 18.63
C ASN A 759 12.82 -29.97 18.70
N LYS A 760 13.99 -29.76 19.30
CA LYS A 760 15.03 -30.80 19.44
C LYS A 760 14.68 -31.93 20.44
N SER A 761 13.75 -31.70 21.35
CA SER A 761 13.38 -32.62 22.42
C SER A 761 12.30 -33.61 21.97
N GLY A 762 11.61 -33.33 20.88
CA GLY A 762 10.46 -34.11 20.42
C GLY A 762 9.29 -34.05 21.41
N ALA A 763 8.45 -35.10 21.42
CA ALA A 763 7.28 -35.16 22.27
C ALA A 763 7.62 -35.25 23.77
N PRO A 764 6.85 -34.62 24.66
CA PRO A 764 6.99 -34.79 26.09
C PRO A 764 6.55 -36.20 26.56
N ALA A 765 6.91 -36.54 27.78
CA ALA A 765 6.36 -37.72 28.46
C ALA A 765 4.88 -37.46 28.83
N THR A 766 4.11 -38.56 28.93
CA THR A 766 2.70 -38.50 29.32
C THR A 766 2.53 -37.77 30.67
N SER A 767 1.61 -36.84 30.70
CA SER A 767 1.25 -36.06 31.89
C SER A 767 -0.27 -36.04 32.06
N TYR A 768 -0.76 -35.72 33.28
CA TYR A 768 -2.20 -35.61 33.53
C TYR A 768 -2.89 -34.62 32.54
N ARG A 769 -2.26 -33.48 32.30
CA ARG A 769 -2.71 -32.50 31.29
C ARG A 769 -2.02 -32.69 29.93
N PHE A 770 -2.36 -33.82 29.28
CA PHE A 770 -1.73 -34.22 28.03
C PHE A 770 -2.17 -33.40 26.80
N ALA A 771 -3.31 -32.73 26.90
CA ALA A 771 -3.89 -31.97 25.78
C ALA A 771 -3.62 -30.46 25.93
N ILE A 772 -3.78 -29.69 24.84
CA ILE A 772 -3.83 -28.24 24.89
C ILE A 772 -5.28 -27.81 25.15
N GLY A 773 -5.48 -27.07 26.25
CA GLY A 773 -6.80 -26.60 26.69
C GLY A 773 -7.59 -27.62 27.50
N GLY A 774 -8.82 -27.27 27.81
CA GLY A 774 -9.71 -28.11 28.61
C GLY A 774 -9.72 -27.79 30.12
N SER A 775 -10.83 -28.09 30.76
CA SER A 775 -11.03 -27.98 32.20
C SER A 775 -10.61 -29.26 32.93
N ASP A 776 -10.52 -29.26 34.28
CA ASP A 776 -10.23 -30.47 35.06
C ASP A 776 -11.29 -31.54 34.83
N ALA A 777 -12.54 -31.21 34.70
CA ALA A 777 -13.63 -32.15 34.41
C ALA A 777 -13.44 -32.80 33.01
N ASP A 778 -12.94 -32.04 32.02
CA ASP A 778 -12.65 -32.61 30.71
C ASP A 778 -11.53 -33.64 30.76
N TYR A 779 -10.50 -33.41 31.58
CA TYR A 779 -9.42 -34.37 31.81
C TYR A 779 -9.88 -35.59 32.57
N GLN A 780 -10.75 -35.43 33.59
CA GLN A 780 -11.35 -36.56 34.28
C GLN A 780 -12.13 -37.46 33.32
N ASN A 781 -12.96 -36.87 32.46
CA ASN A 781 -13.69 -37.61 31.44
C ASN A 781 -12.77 -38.32 30.44
N ALA A 782 -11.72 -37.65 29.99
CA ALA A 782 -10.75 -38.20 29.07
C ALA A 782 -9.97 -39.36 29.72
N TRP A 783 -9.49 -39.19 30.95
CA TRP A 783 -8.76 -40.23 31.70
C TRP A 783 -9.63 -41.42 32.03
N SER A 784 -10.88 -41.25 32.39
CA SER A 784 -11.85 -42.34 32.63
C SER A 784 -11.91 -43.28 31.41
N SER A 785 -11.96 -42.69 30.20
CA SER A 785 -11.97 -43.42 28.94
C SER A 785 -10.62 -44.11 28.65
N ILE A 786 -9.50 -43.41 28.89
CA ILE A 786 -8.15 -43.96 28.67
C ILE A 786 -7.87 -45.13 29.62
N VAL A 787 -8.12 -44.96 30.93
CA VAL A 787 -7.86 -46.00 31.95
C VAL A 787 -8.77 -47.21 31.73
N GLY A 788 -10.04 -47.00 31.36
CA GLY A 788 -10.99 -48.09 31.07
C GLY A 788 -10.62 -48.89 29.80
N SER A 789 -9.74 -48.38 28.95
CA SER A 789 -9.22 -49.05 27.73
C SER A 789 -7.86 -49.74 27.93
N LEU A 790 -7.20 -49.56 29.07
CA LEU A 790 -5.92 -50.19 29.34
C LEU A 790 -6.10 -51.71 29.58
N PRO A 791 -5.17 -52.57 29.11
CA PRO A 791 -5.20 -54.00 29.40
C PRO A 791 -5.16 -54.23 30.91
N THR A 792 -6.12 -54.97 31.41
CA THR A 792 -6.12 -55.38 32.82
C THR A 792 -4.86 -56.25 33.07
N PRO A 793 -4.06 -55.97 34.10
CA PRO A 793 -2.94 -56.86 34.39
C PRO A 793 -3.46 -58.29 34.63
N SER A 794 -3.07 -59.26 33.82
CA SER A 794 -3.38 -60.68 34.03
C SER A 794 -2.81 -61.09 35.38
N SER A 795 -3.70 -61.28 36.37
CA SER A 795 -3.33 -61.99 37.61
C SER A 795 -2.84 -63.40 37.25
N SER A 796 -1.56 -63.68 37.40
CA SER A 796 -1.02 -65.01 37.33
C SER A 796 -1.57 -65.81 38.51
N SER A 797 -2.68 -66.51 38.35
CA SER A 797 -3.14 -67.56 39.22
C SER A 797 -2.51 -68.88 38.73
N SER A 798 -1.58 -69.36 39.52
CA SER A 798 -1.13 -70.73 39.46
C SER A 798 -2.29 -71.72 39.71
N SER A 799 -2.68 -72.49 38.72
CA SER A 799 -3.62 -73.56 38.88
C SER A 799 -2.94 -74.87 38.52
N SER A 800 -2.88 -75.76 39.54
CA SER A 800 -2.57 -77.14 39.44
C SER A 800 -3.60 -77.93 38.63
N SER A 801 -3.08 -78.82 37.84
CA SER A 801 -3.73 -79.87 37.06
C SER A 801 -4.72 -80.80 37.76
N SER A 802 -5.86 -81.03 37.14
CA SER A 802 -6.49 -82.37 37.21
C SER A 802 -7.37 -82.60 35.96
N SER A 803 -7.07 -83.69 35.32
CA SER A 803 -7.73 -84.30 34.16
C SER A 803 -9.05 -84.96 34.50
N SER A 804 -10.04 -84.87 33.58
CA SER A 804 -10.90 -86.03 33.28
C SER A 804 -11.79 -85.73 32.04
N ASP A 805 -11.86 -86.84 31.28
CA ASP A 805 -12.53 -87.05 30.01
C ASP A 805 -14.04 -86.84 29.99
N SER A 806 -14.60 -86.55 28.86
CA SER A 806 -15.46 -87.37 27.95
C SER A 806 -16.56 -86.59 27.21
N SER A 807 -16.49 -86.82 25.93
CA SER A 807 -17.55 -87.22 24.98
C SER A 807 -18.66 -86.23 24.56
N ASN A 808 -18.67 -86.06 23.25
CA ASN A 808 -19.76 -86.14 22.21
C ASN A 808 -20.99 -85.31 22.28
N SER A 809 -21.30 -84.61 21.31
CA SER A 809 -22.10 -84.95 20.06
C SER A 809 -22.71 -83.70 19.50
N SER A 810 -22.42 -83.42 18.23
CA SER A 810 -23.17 -83.27 17.03
C SER A 810 -24.44 -82.41 17.01
N THR A 811 -24.43 -81.68 15.92
CA THR A 811 -25.50 -81.41 14.99
C THR A 811 -26.18 -80.03 14.98
N THR A 812 -26.06 -79.43 13.90
CA THR A 812 -26.90 -78.93 12.81
C THR A 812 -27.14 -77.40 12.73
N ARG A 813 -26.70 -76.87 11.62
CA ARG A 813 -27.28 -75.69 10.95
C ARG A 813 -28.72 -76.00 10.51
N PRO A 814 -29.60 -74.99 10.23
CA PRO A 814 -29.59 -74.34 8.94
C PRO A 814 -30.06 -72.85 8.95
N SER A 815 -29.45 -72.08 8.12
CA SER A 815 -29.84 -71.26 6.99
C SER A 815 -31.25 -70.62 6.90
N SER A 816 -31.23 -69.44 6.30
CA SER A 816 -32.19 -68.68 5.55
C SER A 816 -32.98 -67.61 6.34
N SER A 817 -33.33 -66.43 5.80
CA SER A 817 -33.31 -65.83 4.51
C SER A 817 -33.91 -64.41 4.65
N ARG A 818 -33.38 -63.46 3.84
CA ARG A 818 -34.19 -62.46 3.09
C ARG A 818 -35.29 -61.64 3.82
N ALA A 819 -35.36 -60.39 3.78
CA ALA A 819 -35.62 -59.45 2.70
C ALA A 819 -35.96 -58.03 3.16
N ARG A 820 -35.56 -57.09 2.37
CA ARG A 820 -36.14 -55.86 1.91
C ARG A 820 -37.05 -54.97 2.85
N ARG A 821 -36.60 -53.77 3.12
CA ARG A 821 -37.09 -52.57 2.39
C ARG A 821 -36.20 -51.39 2.76
#